data_38653b1db5d3b3fef1a71d9bf95a0aaf
#
_entry.id   38653b1db5d3b3fef1a71d9bf95a0aaf
#
_cell.length_a   1.000
_cell.length_b   1.000
_cell.length_c   1.000
_cell.angle_alpha   90.00
_cell.angle_beta   90.00
_cell.angle_gamma   90.00
#
_symmetry.space_group_name_H-M   'P 1'
#
loop_
_entity.id
_entity.type
_entity.pdbx_description
1 polymer ?
#
loop_
_entity_poly.entity_id
_entity_poly.type
_entity_poly.pdbx_seq_one_letter_code
_entity_poly.pdbx_strand_id
1 'polypeptide(L)'
;MRLVALFVCANFFSSLALARTTITPVPEEIRSDRFLVTIDGQAASFAHAAANYYFLNFDLQGKAVIAITAPTDDYWSKGVEVQPWRENIRPALKGRTITFTLDHPAKLSITRPGDHLAGAEMLFLFANPPETDAPKPGTPGIRYYAPGVYHESIDTKSGDNIYLAPGAVFFGSLNLWEVEKVKVWGRGVIVYNGAQDPNDDTGWKQLQNWHAIVMDNAHDISIAGLTCVVRSRTWMIQMTDSRGIAFDNIKVIGGSQANANQDGMDWLGGGDTTVRNSFIRAADDVFAMQSNWEGYDKLALPGHPVSNITVENSVLSTSISNVVRAGWPDKDFNGTNFVMRNSDVIHAGIGACAIPFALLEFREDATSSGSSSGFHFENIRLEDWYSLVQLRQPNPSLHDIVFKDIWSPDNPSLEASTLLGAVSGVTFNHVRIVDRVAASNADIPLQLQSGATEPHYETSEPHAVFGYTRGAIHPKDRVDFDASASGPNVRSYRWFFGDGTTATGRMVSHKFPDAAGTFWDNSGRFRVTLRVTDREGHEDWVTRPVVVATTFLPSDADAGTDPGLNFSFYNMPETHSPLPPGQTQITPGEAQPATLASLTNRNPARTGIARIISATVRSHDTNYALVFDGFLNIPNDGGYNFQLAGRDEALLEIDGKQVAASPRPYVQVCGSPGNAVQLAQGSIGLKAGRHTIRIAMTQSLGGNDFHLYWQGAGVPLEEIPAAMLSH
;
A
#
# COMPACT_ATOMS: atom_id res chain seq x y z
N MET A 1 75.13 6.07 -19.74
CA MET A 1 73.96 6.87 -19.32
C MET A 1 72.79 5.93 -19.17
N ARG A 2 72.47 5.58 -17.93
CA ARG A 2 71.32 4.76 -17.56
C ARG A 2 70.20 5.71 -17.11
N LEU A 3 69.04 5.71 -17.85
CA LEU A 3 67.83 6.40 -17.43
C LEU A 3 67.15 5.57 -16.33
N VAL A 4 66.97 6.20 -15.18
CA VAL A 4 66.11 5.68 -14.10
C VAL A 4 64.73 6.27 -14.29
N ALA A 5 63.76 5.43 -14.57
CA ALA A 5 62.33 5.80 -14.62
C ALA A 5 61.78 5.76 -13.17
N LEU A 6 61.39 6.91 -12.66
CA LEU A 6 60.65 7.04 -11.39
C LEU A 6 59.17 6.67 -11.66
N PHE A 7 58.70 5.55 -11.07
CA PHE A 7 57.26 5.24 -10.96
C PHE A 7 56.72 6.01 -9.76
N VAL A 8 55.88 7.02 -10.02
CA VAL A 8 55.05 7.66 -9.01
C VAL A 8 53.79 6.78 -8.81
N CYS A 9 53.76 6.02 -7.72
CA CYS A 9 52.51 5.39 -7.27
C CYS A 9 51.59 6.47 -6.72
N ALA A 10 50.57 6.85 -7.47
CA ALA A 10 49.43 7.61 -6.96
C ALA A 10 48.58 6.69 -6.09
N ASN A 11 48.74 6.81 -4.78
CA ASN A 11 47.82 6.21 -3.80
C ASN A 11 46.47 6.92 -3.93
N PHE A 12 45.48 6.29 -4.59
CA PHE A 12 44.09 6.63 -4.44
C PHE A 12 43.67 6.23 -3.03
N PHE A 13 43.75 7.15 -2.09
CA PHE A 13 42.98 7.07 -0.85
C PHE A 13 41.53 7.32 -1.25
N SER A 14 40.75 6.26 -1.49
CA SER A 14 39.31 6.34 -1.36
C SER A 14 39.04 6.66 0.10
N SER A 15 38.68 7.91 0.39
CA SER A 15 38.12 8.29 1.68
C SER A 15 36.86 7.47 1.87
N LEU A 16 36.92 6.43 2.68
CA LEU A 16 35.73 5.83 3.27
C LEU A 16 35.05 6.96 4.03
N ALA A 17 34.00 7.54 3.43
CA ALA A 17 33.12 8.44 4.17
C ALA A 17 32.57 7.66 5.35
N LEU A 18 32.98 8.04 6.56
CA LEU A 18 32.42 7.47 7.79
C LEU A 18 30.89 7.65 7.73
N ALA A 19 30.15 6.58 7.96
CA ALA A 19 28.72 6.64 8.11
C ALA A 19 28.37 7.70 9.16
N ARG A 20 27.45 8.59 8.82
CA ARG A 20 27.02 9.65 9.72
C ARG A 20 25.50 9.65 9.82
N THR A 21 25.02 9.44 11.02
CA THR A 21 23.60 9.57 11.36
C THR A 21 23.39 10.82 12.21
N THR A 22 22.31 11.54 11.95
CA THR A 22 21.88 12.67 12.77
C THR A 22 20.43 12.44 13.20
N ILE A 23 20.25 12.08 14.47
CA ILE A 23 18.92 11.76 15.02
C ILE A 23 18.18 13.06 15.29
N THR A 24 16.95 13.18 14.78
CA THR A 24 16.08 14.33 15.07
C THR A 24 15.58 14.24 16.51
N PRO A 25 15.78 15.25 17.37
CA PRO A 25 15.23 15.28 18.72
C PRO A 25 13.70 15.23 18.71
N VAL A 26 13.11 14.49 19.65
CA VAL A 26 11.66 14.39 19.83
C VAL A 26 11.29 15.04 21.15
N PRO A 27 10.56 16.17 21.14
CA PRO A 27 10.04 16.82 22.35
C PRO A 27 9.11 15.89 23.14
N GLU A 28 9.06 16.11 24.46
CA GLU A 28 8.32 15.25 25.39
C GLU A 28 6.83 15.16 25.06
N GLU A 29 6.22 16.23 24.58
CA GLU A 29 4.78 16.34 24.23
C GLU A 29 4.34 15.38 23.12
N ILE A 30 5.27 14.95 22.26
CA ILE A 30 4.98 13.98 21.21
C ILE A 30 5.80 12.72 21.32
N ARG A 31 6.69 12.62 22.32
CA ARG A 31 7.53 11.43 22.51
C ARG A 31 6.70 10.22 22.93
N SER A 32 7.07 9.08 22.40
CA SER A 32 6.52 7.79 22.77
C SER A 32 7.61 6.86 23.28
N ASP A 33 7.33 6.23 24.42
CA ASP A 33 8.17 5.17 25.00
C ASP A 33 7.61 3.76 24.69
N ARG A 34 6.62 3.68 23.78
CA ARG A 34 5.98 2.40 23.39
C ARG A 34 6.98 1.40 22.81
N PHE A 35 7.93 1.89 22.02
CA PHE A 35 9.00 1.12 21.42
C PHE A 35 10.34 1.76 21.77
N LEU A 36 11.31 0.92 22.12
CA LEU A 36 12.69 1.39 22.28
C LEU A 36 13.41 1.26 20.93
N VAL A 37 14.18 2.27 20.57
CA VAL A 37 14.90 2.26 19.30
C VAL A 37 16.32 2.75 19.47
N THR A 38 17.25 2.13 18.73
CA THR A 38 18.62 2.62 18.61
C THR A 38 19.03 2.69 17.13
N ILE A 39 19.86 3.68 16.81
CA ILE A 39 20.51 3.84 15.51
C ILE A 39 22.02 3.82 15.76
N ASP A 40 22.74 2.85 15.21
CA ASP A 40 24.15 2.59 15.47
C ASP A 40 24.47 2.47 16.97
N GLY A 41 23.55 1.90 17.74
CA GLY A 41 23.66 1.78 19.20
C GLY A 41 23.34 3.06 19.98
N GLN A 42 23.14 4.21 19.33
CA GLN A 42 22.71 5.44 19.95
C GLN A 42 21.17 5.41 20.16
N ALA A 43 20.73 5.72 21.38
CA ALA A 43 19.31 5.78 21.69
C ALA A 43 18.61 6.88 20.89
N ALA A 44 17.45 6.55 20.35
CA ALA A 44 16.52 7.45 19.68
C ALA A 44 15.12 7.29 20.27
N SER A 45 14.19 8.16 19.89
CA SER A 45 12.80 8.07 20.34
C SER A 45 11.85 8.16 19.17
N PHE A 46 10.80 7.34 19.19
CA PHE A 46 9.66 7.54 18.33
C PHE A 46 8.84 8.75 18.81
N ALA A 47 8.30 9.49 17.85
CA ALA A 47 7.22 10.44 18.09
C ALA A 47 5.87 9.75 17.89
N HIS A 48 4.89 10.07 18.74
CA HIS A 48 3.52 9.63 18.58
C HIS A 48 2.82 10.51 17.53
N ALA A 49 2.39 9.90 16.44
CA ALA A 49 1.65 10.61 15.40
C ALA A 49 0.17 10.72 15.78
N ALA A 50 -0.58 9.66 15.60
CA ALA A 50 -2.01 9.61 15.88
C ALA A 50 -2.38 8.20 16.35
N ALA A 51 -3.28 8.05 17.29
CA ALA A 51 -3.75 6.80 17.88
C ALA A 51 -2.64 5.73 18.08
N ASN A 52 -2.45 4.82 17.12
CA ASN A 52 -1.47 3.74 17.19
C ASN A 52 -0.30 3.91 16.19
N TYR A 53 -0.09 5.11 15.66
CA TYR A 53 0.98 5.38 14.71
C TYR A 53 2.14 6.12 15.37
N TYR A 54 3.36 5.68 15.05
CA TYR A 54 4.59 6.23 15.59
C TYR A 54 5.58 6.48 14.46
N PHE A 55 6.36 7.56 14.55
CA PHE A 55 7.37 7.88 13.54
C PHE A 55 8.70 8.27 14.13
N LEU A 56 9.76 8.06 13.39
CA LEU A 56 11.12 8.44 13.74
C LEU A 56 11.79 9.10 12.53
N ASN A 57 12.36 10.29 12.74
CA ASN A 57 13.17 11.00 11.74
C ASN A 57 14.64 11.00 12.12
N PHE A 58 15.50 10.74 11.14
CA PHE A 58 16.93 10.97 11.22
C PHE A 58 17.52 11.19 9.83
N ASP A 59 18.67 11.86 9.74
CA ASP A 59 19.40 12.00 8.49
C ASP A 59 20.46 10.91 8.41
N LEU A 60 20.61 10.30 7.24
CA LEU A 60 21.50 9.18 6.96
C LEU A 60 22.47 9.51 5.81
N GLN A 61 23.76 9.44 6.09
CA GLN A 61 24.82 9.40 5.09
C GLN A 61 25.60 8.08 5.26
N GLY A 62 25.57 7.23 4.24
CA GLY A 62 26.20 5.92 4.30
C GLY A 62 25.26 4.88 4.93
N LYS A 63 25.74 4.12 5.91
CA LYS A 63 25.08 2.93 6.42
C LYS A 63 24.77 3.05 7.91
N ALA A 64 23.59 2.62 8.35
CA ALA A 64 23.18 2.60 9.74
C ALA A 64 22.54 1.27 10.14
N VAL A 65 22.75 0.85 11.38
CA VAL A 65 22.09 -0.32 12.00
C VAL A 65 20.96 0.19 12.89
N ILE A 66 19.75 -0.24 12.59
CA ILE A 66 18.54 0.10 13.33
C ILE A 66 18.13 -1.10 14.18
N ALA A 67 17.88 -0.90 15.46
CA ALA A 67 17.30 -1.92 16.35
C ALA A 67 16.04 -1.35 17.01
N ILE A 68 14.92 -2.07 16.92
CA ILE A 68 13.62 -1.69 17.48
C ILE A 68 13.16 -2.80 18.42
N THR A 69 12.93 -2.46 19.68
CA THR A 69 12.46 -3.37 20.71
C THR A 69 10.97 -3.13 20.96
N ALA A 70 10.16 -4.15 20.76
CA ALA A 70 8.72 -4.10 20.93
C ALA A 70 8.30 -4.11 22.42
N PRO A 71 7.05 -3.69 22.73
CA PRO A 71 6.55 -3.59 24.10
C PRO A 71 6.38 -4.95 24.81
N THR A 72 6.05 -6.02 24.07
CA THR A 72 5.81 -7.37 24.59
C THR A 72 6.61 -8.41 23.84
N ASP A 73 6.84 -9.56 24.48
CA ASP A 73 7.66 -10.64 23.91
C ASP A 73 6.99 -11.32 22.71
N ASP A 74 5.68 -11.30 22.65
CA ASP A 74 4.87 -11.89 21.57
C ASP A 74 4.51 -10.92 20.45
N TYR A 75 4.92 -9.66 20.55
CA TYR A 75 4.52 -8.61 19.58
C TYR A 75 4.83 -9.00 18.13
N TRP A 76 6.03 -9.54 17.89
CA TRP A 76 6.46 -9.99 16.56
C TRP A 76 6.16 -11.47 16.27
N SER A 77 5.29 -12.10 17.05
CA SER A 77 4.97 -13.53 16.88
C SER A 77 4.39 -13.89 15.51
N LYS A 78 3.71 -12.93 14.87
CA LYS A 78 3.15 -13.09 13.50
C LYS A 78 4.16 -12.73 12.40
N GLY A 79 5.34 -12.26 12.74
CA GLY A 79 6.34 -11.76 11.79
C GLY A 79 6.47 -10.25 11.79
N VAL A 80 7.31 -9.77 10.88
CA VAL A 80 7.60 -8.34 10.66
C VAL A 80 7.54 -8.06 9.18
N GLU A 81 6.79 -7.07 8.79
CA GLU A 81 6.74 -6.57 7.42
C GLU A 81 7.39 -5.19 7.34
N VAL A 82 8.28 -5.01 6.38
CA VAL A 82 8.92 -3.72 6.08
C VAL A 82 8.61 -3.37 4.63
N GLN A 83 7.95 -2.24 4.45
CA GLN A 83 7.53 -1.74 3.14
C GLN A 83 8.17 -0.36 2.87
N PRO A 84 8.49 -0.02 1.62
CA PRO A 84 8.22 -0.75 0.37
C PRO A 84 9.08 -2.03 0.24
N TRP A 85 8.51 -3.08 -0.36
CA TRP A 85 9.20 -4.36 -0.53
C TRP A 85 10.43 -4.28 -1.42
N ARG A 86 10.50 -3.29 -2.32
CA ARG A 86 11.69 -3.06 -3.15
C ARG A 86 12.95 -2.76 -2.34
N GLU A 87 12.80 -2.30 -1.10
CA GLU A 87 13.94 -2.06 -0.19
C GLU A 87 14.61 -3.37 0.25
N ASN A 88 13.94 -4.51 0.08
CA ASN A 88 14.44 -5.85 0.40
C ASN A 88 15.00 -5.95 1.82
N ILE A 89 14.37 -5.26 2.75
CA ILE A 89 14.80 -5.23 4.15
C ILE A 89 14.18 -6.41 4.87
N ARG A 90 15.05 -7.23 5.46
CA ARG A 90 14.66 -8.32 6.31
C ARG A 90 15.24 -8.16 7.71
N PRO A 91 14.46 -7.75 8.72
CA PRO A 91 14.96 -7.61 10.07
C PRO A 91 15.34 -8.97 10.68
N ALA A 92 16.42 -9.06 11.40
CA ALA A 92 16.71 -10.19 12.28
C ALA A 92 15.95 -10.01 13.59
N LEU A 93 15.23 -11.05 14.04
CA LEU A 93 14.49 -11.03 15.31
C LEU A 93 15.28 -11.77 16.39
N LYS A 94 15.50 -11.11 17.53
CA LYS A 94 16.06 -11.72 18.74
C LYS A 94 15.25 -11.30 19.96
N GLY A 95 14.55 -12.24 20.55
CA GLY A 95 13.56 -11.93 21.58
C GLY A 95 12.48 -11.02 20.99
N ARG A 96 12.28 -9.85 21.57
CA ARG A 96 11.34 -8.83 21.08
C ARG A 96 12.00 -7.71 20.28
N THR A 97 13.29 -7.86 19.92
CA THR A 97 14.04 -6.83 19.18
C THR A 97 14.26 -7.26 17.75
N ILE A 98 13.81 -6.44 16.81
CA ILE A 98 14.15 -6.54 15.39
C ILE A 98 15.37 -5.67 15.10
N THR A 99 16.26 -6.16 14.23
CA THR A 99 17.46 -5.42 13.80
C THR A 99 17.63 -5.55 12.29
N PHE A 100 17.90 -4.44 11.63
CA PHE A 100 18.22 -4.39 10.20
C PHE A 100 19.19 -3.26 9.89
N THR A 101 19.66 -3.23 8.66
CA THR A 101 20.61 -2.21 8.19
C THR A 101 20.00 -1.44 7.03
N LEU A 102 20.17 -0.11 7.07
CA LEU A 102 19.94 0.77 5.93
C LEU A 102 21.28 1.25 5.39
N ASP A 103 21.44 1.30 4.08
CA ASP A 103 22.65 1.79 3.39
C ASP A 103 22.37 3.02 2.51
N HIS A 104 21.14 3.51 2.52
CA HIS A 104 20.70 4.71 1.83
C HIS A 104 19.47 5.33 2.51
N PRO A 105 19.14 6.60 2.24
CA PRO A 105 17.91 7.22 2.72
C PRO A 105 16.68 6.48 2.21
N ALA A 106 15.73 6.22 3.12
CA ALA A 106 14.49 5.49 2.81
C ALA A 106 13.33 5.94 3.71
N LYS A 107 12.11 5.72 3.25
CA LYS A 107 10.88 5.94 4.00
C LYS A 107 10.16 4.62 4.16
N LEU A 108 10.11 4.12 5.37
CA LEU A 108 9.66 2.77 5.66
C LEU A 108 8.40 2.77 6.52
N SER A 109 7.50 1.86 6.20
CA SER A 109 6.44 1.38 7.09
C SER A 109 6.87 0.03 7.66
N ILE A 110 6.81 -0.13 8.98
CA ILE A 110 7.18 -1.36 9.69
C ILE A 110 5.95 -1.82 10.48
N THR A 111 5.43 -2.96 10.13
CA THR A 111 4.17 -3.49 10.66
C THR A 111 4.28 -4.98 10.95
N ARG A 112 3.26 -5.54 11.57
CA ARG A 112 3.04 -6.99 11.51
C ARG A 112 2.28 -7.31 10.22
N PRO A 113 2.49 -8.49 9.62
CA PRO A 113 1.76 -8.87 8.41
C PRO A 113 0.25 -8.71 8.54
N GLY A 114 -0.35 -7.99 7.59
CA GLY A 114 -1.77 -7.65 7.59
C GLY A 114 -2.19 -6.46 8.45
N ASP A 115 -1.29 -5.84 9.22
CA ASP A 115 -1.57 -4.67 10.06
C ASP A 115 -1.39 -3.36 9.27
N HIS A 116 -2.11 -3.18 8.18
CA HIS A 116 -2.06 -1.96 7.34
C HIS A 116 -3.37 -1.17 7.32
N LEU A 117 -4.43 -1.71 7.92
CA LEU A 117 -5.72 -1.04 8.04
C LEU A 117 -5.74 -0.04 9.21
N ALA A 118 -6.75 0.81 9.21
CA ALA A 118 -6.98 1.75 10.30
C ALA A 118 -7.13 1.02 11.65
N GLY A 119 -6.55 1.61 12.70
CA GLY A 119 -6.53 1.01 14.04
C GLY A 119 -5.39 0.04 14.29
N ALA A 120 -4.68 -0.43 13.26
CA ALA A 120 -3.46 -1.20 13.43
C ALA A 120 -2.32 -0.35 14.00
N GLU A 121 -1.37 -0.99 14.67
CA GLU A 121 -0.19 -0.32 15.20
C GLU A 121 0.92 -0.30 14.14
N MET A 122 1.36 0.90 13.73
CA MET A 122 2.33 1.09 12.66
C MET A 122 3.51 1.96 13.08
N LEU A 123 4.70 1.56 12.66
CA LEU A 123 5.92 2.34 12.83
C LEU A 123 6.38 2.89 11.47
N PHE A 124 6.63 4.18 11.42
CA PHE A 124 7.21 4.84 10.25
C PHE A 124 8.63 5.28 10.56
N LEU A 125 9.56 4.86 9.73
CA LEU A 125 10.97 5.21 9.86
C LEU A 125 11.41 6.02 8.66
N PHE A 126 11.85 7.25 8.91
CA PHE A 126 12.25 8.19 7.89
C PHE A 126 13.75 8.48 7.99
N ALA A 127 14.52 7.72 7.23
CA ALA A 127 15.94 8.02 7.00
C ALA A 127 16.02 9.04 5.86
N ASN A 128 16.30 10.29 6.18
CA ASN A 128 16.36 11.38 5.21
C ASN A 128 17.76 11.54 4.63
N PRO A 129 17.92 12.10 3.42
CA PRO A 129 19.21 12.67 3.00
C PRO A 129 19.66 13.74 3.99
N PRO A 130 20.98 13.91 4.23
CA PRO A 130 21.47 14.98 5.10
C PRO A 130 21.03 16.36 4.63
N GLU A 131 20.67 17.24 5.56
CA GLU A 131 20.42 18.64 5.22
C GLU A 131 21.72 19.35 4.83
N THR A 132 21.71 19.99 3.68
CA THR A 132 22.85 20.74 3.14
C THR A 132 22.69 22.25 3.23
N ASP A 133 21.46 22.73 3.51
CA ASP A 133 21.08 24.15 3.50
C ASP A 133 20.47 24.61 4.83
N ALA A 134 20.74 23.92 5.93
CA ALA A 134 20.31 24.31 7.27
C ALA A 134 20.96 25.64 7.68
N PRO A 135 20.19 26.72 7.93
CA PRO A 135 20.73 28.01 8.34
C PRO A 135 21.14 28.01 9.80
N LYS A 136 22.00 28.96 10.18
CA LYS A 136 22.25 29.22 11.60
C LYS A 136 21.16 30.13 12.18
N PRO A 137 20.87 30.02 13.50
CA PRO A 137 20.02 31.00 14.18
C PRO A 137 20.50 32.43 13.91
N GLY A 138 19.56 33.32 13.55
CA GLY A 138 19.87 34.70 13.25
C GLY A 138 20.39 34.98 11.83
N THR A 139 20.37 34.00 10.91
CA THR A 139 20.68 34.24 9.50
C THR A 139 19.71 35.29 8.91
N PRO A 140 20.21 36.39 8.34
CA PRO A 140 19.37 37.46 7.81
C PRO A 140 18.38 36.94 6.73
N GLY A 141 17.14 37.41 6.79
CA GLY A 141 16.09 37.05 5.83
C GLY A 141 15.47 35.66 6.07
N ILE A 142 15.80 34.99 7.17
CA ILE A 142 15.25 33.69 7.54
C ILE A 142 14.52 33.79 8.87
N ARG A 143 13.25 33.44 8.90
CA ARG A 143 12.48 33.21 10.13
C ARG A 143 12.82 31.81 10.66
N TYR A 144 13.73 31.78 11.64
CA TYR A 144 14.28 30.55 12.20
C TYR A 144 13.52 30.13 13.46
N TYR A 145 12.93 28.95 13.45
CA TYR A 145 12.31 28.35 14.63
C TYR A 145 13.24 27.30 15.23
N ALA A 146 13.70 27.52 16.44
CA ALA A 146 14.58 26.62 17.16
C ALA A 146 13.86 25.34 17.62
N PRO A 147 14.61 24.29 18.05
CA PRO A 147 13.97 23.14 18.72
C PRO A 147 13.11 23.59 19.89
N GLY A 148 11.86 23.10 19.97
CA GLY A 148 10.90 23.50 20.99
C GLY A 148 9.47 23.20 20.54
N VAL A 149 8.51 23.43 21.45
CA VAL A 149 7.08 23.25 21.18
C VAL A 149 6.39 24.61 21.06
N TYR A 150 5.64 24.78 20.02
CA TYR A 150 4.92 26.01 19.66
C TYR A 150 3.43 25.69 19.55
N HIS A 151 2.60 26.35 20.36
CA HIS A 151 1.12 26.23 20.31
C HIS A 151 0.52 27.36 19.51
N GLU A 152 0.91 27.45 18.25
CA GLU A 152 0.49 28.50 17.32
C GLU A 152 0.55 27.99 15.88
N SER A 153 -0.19 28.62 15.00
CA SER A 153 -0.07 28.42 13.55
C SER A 153 1.02 29.32 12.97
N ILE A 154 1.57 28.90 11.85
CA ILE A 154 2.56 29.67 11.09
C ILE A 154 1.83 30.42 9.99
N ASP A 155 1.58 31.71 10.19
CA ASP A 155 1.09 32.58 9.13
C ASP A 155 2.26 33.09 8.29
N THR A 156 2.12 33.06 6.99
CA THR A 156 3.16 33.46 6.04
C THR A 156 2.85 34.78 5.36
N LYS A 157 3.89 35.39 4.81
CA LYS A 157 3.83 36.57 3.94
C LYS A 157 4.63 36.30 2.68
N SER A 158 4.29 36.97 1.59
CA SER A 158 5.05 36.88 0.35
C SER A 158 6.54 37.17 0.57
N GLY A 159 7.38 36.28 0.03
CA GLY A 159 8.84 36.34 0.18
C GLY A 159 9.40 35.71 1.47
N ASP A 160 8.58 35.16 2.34
CA ASP A 160 9.04 34.54 3.59
C ASP A 160 9.95 33.33 3.31
N ASN A 161 11.06 33.26 4.06
CA ASN A 161 11.92 32.08 4.17
C ASN A 161 11.85 31.58 5.62
N ILE A 162 11.26 30.41 5.82
CA ILE A 162 10.94 29.86 7.14
C ILE A 162 11.67 28.54 7.33
N TYR A 163 12.51 28.47 8.34
CA TYR A 163 13.22 27.25 8.69
C TYR A 163 12.74 26.68 10.01
N LEU A 164 12.28 25.43 9.98
CA LEU A 164 11.88 24.68 11.16
C LEU A 164 12.99 23.69 11.54
N ALA A 165 13.76 24.02 12.56
CA ALA A 165 14.90 23.19 12.98
C ALA A 165 14.47 21.78 13.42
N PRO A 166 15.36 20.77 13.35
CA PRO A 166 15.10 19.46 13.93
C PRO A 166 14.67 19.57 15.41
N GLY A 167 13.50 19.03 15.75
CA GLY A 167 12.92 19.16 17.10
C GLY A 167 12.00 20.38 17.32
N ALA A 168 11.79 21.23 16.32
CA ALA A 168 10.71 22.22 16.35
C ALA A 168 9.36 21.54 16.06
N VAL A 169 8.38 21.68 16.94
CA VAL A 169 7.04 21.08 16.85
C VAL A 169 5.99 22.16 16.98
N PHE A 170 5.11 22.26 16.00
CA PHE A 170 3.99 23.19 15.99
C PHE A 170 2.68 22.44 16.20
N PHE A 171 1.89 22.85 17.18
CA PHE A 171 0.49 22.47 17.32
C PHE A 171 -0.39 23.54 16.67
N GLY A 172 -0.65 23.39 15.38
CA GLY A 172 -1.36 24.37 14.57
C GLY A 172 -1.29 24.04 13.08
N SER A 173 -1.41 25.07 12.25
CA SER A 173 -1.41 25.01 10.79
C SER A 173 -0.26 25.83 10.19
N LEU A 174 0.13 25.48 8.97
CA LEU A 174 0.91 26.35 8.09
C LEU A 174 -0.06 27.01 7.10
N ASN A 175 -0.25 28.32 7.21
CA ASN A 175 -1.17 29.09 6.41
C ASN A 175 -0.44 29.87 5.31
N LEU A 176 -0.78 29.57 4.04
CA LEU A 176 -0.26 30.22 2.85
C LEU A 176 -1.45 30.83 2.07
N TRP A 177 -1.86 32.01 2.49
CA TRP A 177 -3.07 32.66 2.01
C TRP A 177 -2.73 33.91 1.22
N GLU A 178 -3.07 33.95 -0.08
CA GLU A 178 -2.78 35.06 -0.99
C GLU A 178 -1.31 35.48 -0.95
N VAL A 179 -0.40 34.52 -0.96
CA VAL A 179 1.05 34.75 -0.85
C VAL A 179 1.82 34.18 -2.03
N GLU A 180 2.98 34.78 -2.27
CA GLU A 180 3.89 34.28 -3.31
C GLU A 180 5.35 34.20 -2.82
N LYS A 181 6.13 33.30 -3.48
CA LYS A 181 7.58 33.16 -3.24
C LYS A 181 7.91 32.86 -1.78
N VAL A 182 7.19 31.88 -1.20
CA VAL A 182 7.44 31.42 0.18
C VAL A 182 8.22 30.12 0.16
N LYS A 183 9.28 30.04 0.97
CA LYS A 183 10.04 28.82 1.22
C LYS A 183 9.91 28.40 2.67
N VAL A 184 9.47 27.14 2.93
CA VAL A 184 9.42 26.54 4.27
C VAL A 184 10.19 25.23 4.24
N TRP A 185 11.23 25.08 5.07
CA TRP A 185 12.02 23.87 5.05
C TRP A 185 12.60 23.49 6.42
N GLY A 186 13.19 22.31 6.51
CA GLY A 186 13.82 21.79 7.73
C GLY A 186 13.35 20.41 8.12
N ARG A 187 13.45 20.08 9.42
CA ARG A 187 13.02 18.81 9.99
C ARG A 187 11.93 18.99 11.06
N GLY A 188 11.26 20.14 11.06
CA GLY A 188 10.19 20.41 11.98
C GLY A 188 8.95 19.56 11.76
N VAL A 189 8.09 19.52 12.76
CA VAL A 189 6.84 18.76 12.77
C VAL A 189 5.67 19.72 12.95
N ILE A 190 4.64 19.58 12.12
CA ILE A 190 3.36 20.24 12.27
C ILE A 190 2.35 19.20 12.74
N VAL A 191 1.75 19.39 13.90
CA VAL A 191 0.72 18.52 14.48
C VAL A 191 -0.60 19.26 14.44
N TYR A 192 -1.52 18.78 13.63
CA TYR A 192 -2.86 19.34 13.54
C TYR A 192 -3.84 18.54 14.41
N ASN A 193 -4.42 19.22 15.39
CA ASN A 193 -5.38 18.65 16.34
C ASN A 193 -6.78 19.30 16.24
N GLY A 194 -7.06 20.04 15.18
CA GLY A 194 -8.32 20.78 15.07
C GLY A 194 -9.51 19.88 15.37
N ALA A 195 -10.37 20.34 16.26
CA ALA A 195 -11.56 19.60 16.71
C ALA A 195 -12.74 19.90 15.78
N GLN A 196 -12.60 19.60 14.48
CA GLN A 196 -13.71 19.91 13.58
C GLN A 196 -14.43 18.63 13.18
N ASP A 197 -15.73 18.66 13.41
CA ASP A 197 -16.66 17.73 12.79
C ASP A 197 -16.88 18.19 11.35
N PRO A 198 -16.48 17.42 10.34
CA PRO A 198 -16.78 17.75 8.94
C PRO A 198 -18.29 17.78 8.63
N ASN A 199 -19.12 17.32 9.56
CA ASN A 199 -20.57 17.50 9.47
C ASN A 199 -21.05 18.78 10.19
N ASP A 200 -20.16 19.59 10.74
CA ASP A 200 -20.50 20.89 11.27
C ASP A 200 -20.43 21.95 10.16
N ASP A 201 -21.53 22.14 9.45
CA ASP A 201 -21.70 23.12 8.37
C ASP A 201 -21.42 24.57 8.79
N THR A 202 -21.27 24.84 10.07
CA THR A 202 -21.06 26.22 10.56
C THR A 202 -19.60 26.65 10.51
N GLY A 203 -18.67 25.71 10.50
CA GLY A 203 -17.24 25.96 10.57
C GLY A 203 -16.52 26.09 9.23
N TRP A 204 -17.03 25.54 8.18
CA TRP A 204 -16.40 25.39 6.86
C TRP A 204 -16.07 26.71 6.13
N LYS A 205 -16.59 27.81 6.61
CA LYS A 205 -16.44 29.15 5.99
C LYS A 205 -15.21 29.93 6.48
N GLN A 206 -14.40 29.36 7.38
CA GLN A 206 -13.20 30.00 7.91
C GLN A 206 -11.98 29.15 7.59
N LEU A 207 -11.47 29.26 6.39
CA LEU A 207 -10.47 28.36 5.80
C LEU A 207 -9.06 28.44 6.43
N GLN A 208 -8.73 29.45 7.22
CA GLN A 208 -7.46 29.50 7.97
C GLN A 208 -7.49 28.54 9.15
N ASN A 209 -6.39 27.80 9.34
CA ASN A 209 -6.20 26.81 10.43
C ASN A 209 -7.11 25.57 10.36
N TRP A 210 -7.55 25.18 9.16
CA TRP A 210 -8.42 24.01 8.99
C TRP A 210 -7.71 22.68 8.79
N HIS A 211 -6.51 22.75 8.23
CA HIS A 211 -5.70 21.60 7.85
C HIS A 211 -4.26 21.80 8.34
N ALA A 212 -3.43 20.79 8.27
CA ALA A 212 -2.02 20.95 8.63
C ALA A 212 -1.31 21.99 7.74
N ILE A 213 -1.64 22.00 6.44
CA ILE A 213 -1.19 23.01 5.48
C ILE A 213 -2.39 23.48 4.67
N VAL A 214 -2.60 24.79 4.63
CA VAL A 214 -3.67 25.42 3.85
C VAL A 214 -3.08 26.42 2.89
N MET A 215 -3.40 26.29 1.62
CA MET A 215 -3.04 27.22 0.55
C MET A 215 -4.31 27.74 -0.13
N ASP A 216 -4.41 29.03 -0.27
CA ASP A 216 -5.46 29.68 -1.04
C ASP A 216 -4.84 30.79 -1.88
N ASN A 217 -4.97 30.70 -3.20
CA ASN A 217 -4.37 31.62 -4.15
C ASN A 217 -2.87 31.88 -3.85
N ALA A 218 -2.14 30.80 -3.59
CA ALA A 218 -0.71 30.82 -3.28
C ALA A 218 0.12 30.46 -4.52
N HIS A 219 1.21 31.20 -4.74
CA HIS A 219 2.05 31.01 -5.94
C HIS A 219 3.53 30.91 -5.60
N ASP A 220 4.26 30.06 -6.35
CA ASP A 220 5.71 29.87 -6.19
C ASP A 220 6.11 29.45 -4.76
N ILE A 221 5.48 28.41 -4.26
CA ILE A 221 5.67 27.91 -2.89
C ILE A 221 6.59 26.68 -2.90
N SER A 222 7.56 26.64 -1.99
CA SER A 222 8.43 25.49 -1.77
C SER A 222 8.37 24.99 -0.33
N ILE A 223 8.01 23.73 -0.12
CA ILE A 223 7.96 23.09 1.22
C ILE A 223 8.83 21.84 1.20
N ALA A 224 9.82 21.76 2.10
CA ALA A 224 10.77 20.65 2.08
C ALA A 224 11.11 20.09 3.47
N GLY A 225 11.17 18.77 3.58
CA GLY A 225 11.72 18.05 4.73
C GLY A 225 10.79 17.90 5.94
N LEU A 226 9.67 18.60 5.98
CA LEU A 226 8.74 18.63 7.11
C LEU A 226 8.01 17.31 7.33
N THR A 227 7.51 17.13 8.55
CA THR A 227 6.56 16.07 8.89
C THR A 227 5.24 16.71 9.33
N CYS A 228 4.14 16.37 8.65
CA CYS A 228 2.79 16.77 9.01
C CYS A 228 2.05 15.60 9.63
N VAL A 229 1.50 15.78 10.82
CA VAL A 229 0.70 14.79 11.54
C VAL A 229 -0.69 15.35 11.73
N VAL A 230 -1.71 14.63 11.25
CA VAL A 230 -3.10 15.04 11.38
C VAL A 230 -3.86 14.05 12.26
N ARG A 231 -4.35 14.54 13.40
CA ARG A 231 -5.04 13.75 14.43
C ARG A 231 -6.55 13.87 14.36
N SER A 232 -7.04 14.84 13.63
CA SER A 232 -8.48 15.11 13.44
C SER A 232 -8.96 14.56 12.10
N ARG A 233 -10.28 14.42 11.97
CA ARG A 233 -10.95 14.00 10.75
C ARG A 233 -11.08 15.19 9.81
N THR A 234 -10.06 15.45 9.00
CA THR A 234 -10.05 16.53 8.00
C THR A 234 -9.01 16.20 6.93
N TRP A 235 -9.12 16.82 5.76
CA TRP A 235 -8.06 16.80 4.74
C TRP A 235 -6.75 17.26 5.36
N MET A 236 -5.62 16.72 4.92
CA MET A 236 -4.35 17.04 5.57
C MET A 236 -3.67 18.25 4.97
N ILE A 237 -3.67 18.36 3.65
CA ILE A 237 -3.13 19.49 2.90
C ILE A 237 -4.16 19.92 1.86
N GLN A 238 -4.61 21.17 1.92
CA GLN A 238 -5.53 21.74 0.95
C GLN A 238 -4.84 22.83 0.12
N MET A 239 -5.07 22.80 -1.19
CA MET A 239 -4.57 23.79 -2.15
C MET A 239 -5.74 24.29 -2.99
N THR A 240 -6.19 25.53 -2.75
CA THR A 240 -7.25 26.18 -3.51
C THR A 240 -6.62 27.15 -4.47
N ASP A 241 -6.91 27.00 -5.77
CA ASP A 241 -6.46 27.88 -6.87
C ASP A 241 -4.97 28.30 -6.80
N SER A 242 -4.14 27.39 -6.27
CA SER A 242 -2.72 27.63 -6.02
C SER A 242 -1.86 27.00 -7.11
N ARG A 243 -0.73 27.63 -7.48
CA ARG A 243 0.14 27.20 -8.59
C ARG A 243 1.62 27.39 -8.30
N GLY A 244 2.46 26.60 -9.00
CA GLY A 244 3.91 26.67 -8.81
C GLY A 244 4.35 26.10 -7.47
N ILE A 245 3.73 25.01 -7.02
CA ILE A 245 3.94 24.42 -5.71
C ILE A 245 4.94 23.27 -5.79
N ALA A 246 5.94 23.28 -4.92
CA ALA A 246 6.91 22.19 -4.81
C ALA A 246 6.96 21.61 -3.40
N PHE A 247 6.61 20.34 -3.28
CA PHE A 247 6.83 19.53 -2.07
C PHE A 247 7.99 18.58 -2.28
N ASP A 248 8.97 18.59 -1.39
CA ASP A 248 10.12 17.69 -1.45
C ASP A 248 10.39 17.05 -0.08
N ASN A 249 10.49 15.73 -0.04
CA ASN A 249 10.82 14.97 1.16
C ASN A 249 9.89 15.30 2.35
N ILE A 250 8.60 15.57 2.09
CA ILE A 250 7.62 15.73 3.17
C ILE A 250 7.08 14.37 3.63
N LYS A 251 6.61 14.32 4.86
CA LYS A 251 5.94 13.17 5.43
C LYS A 251 4.57 13.63 5.93
N VAL A 252 3.53 13.04 5.43
CA VAL A 252 2.15 13.34 5.80
C VAL A 252 1.55 12.09 6.43
N ILE A 253 1.15 12.18 7.70
CA ILE A 253 0.70 11.04 8.49
C ILE A 253 -0.66 11.32 9.07
N GLY A 254 -1.64 10.62 8.57
CA GLY A 254 -2.99 10.54 9.10
C GLY A 254 -3.46 9.09 9.10
N GLY A 255 -4.77 8.87 9.27
CA GLY A 255 -5.34 7.58 9.00
C GLY A 255 -5.23 6.53 10.08
N SER A 256 -4.98 6.94 11.32
CA SER A 256 -5.01 6.02 12.46
C SER A 256 -6.41 5.52 12.81
N GLN A 257 -7.44 6.09 12.25
CA GLN A 257 -8.84 5.69 12.41
C GLN A 257 -9.47 5.49 11.02
N ALA A 258 -10.53 4.68 10.95
CA ALA A 258 -11.33 4.50 9.75
C ALA A 258 -12.21 5.74 9.52
N ASN A 259 -11.60 6.86 9.18
CA ASN A 259 -12.28 8.12 8.98
C ASN A 259 -12.21 8.53 7.53
N ALA A 260 -13.33 8.50 6.84
CA ALA A 260 -13.51 9.28 5.63
C ALA A 260 -13.12 10.75 5.88
N ASN A 261 -12.74 11.48 4.84
CA ASN A 261 -12.31 12.88 4.87
C ASN A 261 -10.95 13.14 5.56
N GLN A 262 -10.06 12.14 5.61
CA GLN A 262 -8.68 12.39 5.99
C GLN A 262 -7.77 12.11 4.78
N ASP A 263 -8.00 12.90 3.75
CA ASP A 263 -7.30 12.87 2.48
C ASP A 263 -5.87 13.42 2.64
N GLY A 264 -4.94 12.95 1.81
CA GLY A 264 -3.55 13.36 1.86
C GLY A 264 -3.33 14.77 1.35
N MET A 265 -3.67 14.99 0.09
CA MET A 265 -3.54 16.29 -0.58
C MET A 265 -4.75 16.53 -1.49
N ASP A 266 -5.36 17.70 -1.34
CA ASP A 266 -6.55 18.12 -2.08
C ASP A 266 -6.28 19.36 -2.92
N TRP A 267 -6.62 19.29 -4.21
CA TRP A 267 -6.62 20.41 -5.14
C TRP A 267 -8.05 20.83 -5.43
N LEU A 268 -8.34 22.11 -5.20
CA LEU A 268 -9.59 22.77 -5.57
C LEU A 268 -9.28 23.83 -6.62
N GLY A 269 -9.18 23.42 -7.89
CA GLY A 269 -8.58 24.22 -8.94
C GLY A 269 -7.06 24.38 -8.79
N GLY A 270 -6.43 25.05 -9.73
CA GLY A 270 -4.99 25.35 -9.67
C GLY A 270 -4.10 24.26 -10.30
N GLY A 271 -2.92 24.03 -9.73
CA GLY A 271 -1.99 23.03 -10.25
C GLY A 271 -0.54 23.48 -10.33
N ASP A 272 0.17 23.09 -11.44
CA ASP A 272 1.62 23.32 -11.57
C ASP A 272 2.36 22.85 -10.29
N THR A 273 2.01 21.65 -9.81
CA THR A 273 2.47 21.12 -8.51
C THR A 273 3.39 19.92 -8.71
N THR A 274 4.49 19.91 -7.98
CA THR A 274 5.39 18.74 -7.90
C THR A 274 5.46 18.21 -6.47
N VAL A 275 5.21 16.91 -6.30
CA VAL A 275 5.37 16.17 -5.04
C VAL A 275 6.42 15.11 -5.26
N ARG A 276 7.56 15.21 -4.58
CA ARG A 276 8.64 14.23 -4.78
C ARG A 276 9.29 13.77 -3.48
N ASN A 277 9.89 12.58 -3.53
CA ASN A 277 10.64 11.99 -2.43
C ASN A 277 9.84 11.98 -1.12
N SER A 278 8.52 11.83 -1.20
CA SER A 278 7.60 12.06 -0.07
C SER A 278 7.02 10.74 0.47
N PHE A 279 6.45 10.80 1.67
CA PHE A 279 5.69 9.72 2.29
C PHE A 279 4.31 10.26 2.66
N ILE A 280 3.26 9.62 2.18
CA ILE A 280 1.89 10.02 2.51
C ILE A 280 1.10 8.81 2.97
N ARG A 281 0.61 8.87 4.20
CA ARG A 281 -0.33 7.92 4.78
C ARG A 281 -1.64 8.62 5.07
N ALA A 282 -2.63 8.39 4.24
CA ALA A 282 -3.99 8.91 4.37
C ALA A 282 -4.94 7.88 5.03
N ALA A 283 -6.08 8.31 5.52
CA ALA A 283 -7.19 7.41 5.80
C ALA A 283 -8.13 7.31 4.61
N ASP A 284 -8.37 8.41 3.92
CA ASP A 284 -9.15 8.54 2.70
C ASP A 284 -8.23 8.64 1.47
N ASP A 285 -8.58 9.37 0.44
CA ASP A 285 -7.79 9.48 -0.79
C ASP A 285 -6.37 10.03 -0.51
N VAL A 286 -5.35 9.48 -1.18
CA VAL A 286 -4.00 10.04 -1.05
C VAL A 286 -3.92 11.38 -1.77
N PHE A 287 -4.50 11.45 -2.96
CA PHE A 287 -4.63 12.65 -3.78
C PHE A 287 -6.05 12.80 -4.26
N ALA A 288 -6.67 13.94 -3.96
CA ALA A 288 -8.01 14.27 -4.39
C ALA A 288 -8.03 15.56 -5.22
N MET A 289 -8.76 15.57 -6.31
CA MET A 289 -8.79 16.69 -7.25
C MET A 289 -10.21 17.05 -7.64
N GLN A 290 -10.56 18.31 -7.48
CA GLN A 290 -11.82 18.91 -7.90
C GLN A 290 -11.57 20.30 -8.49
N SER A 291 -12.45 20.77 -9.37
CA SER A 291 -12.38 22.14 -9.90
C SER A 291 -13.00 23.18 -8.95
N ASN A 292 -13.91 22.73 -8.09
CA ASN A 292 -14.49 23.51 -7.00
C ASN A 292 -15.05 22.61 -5.90
N TRP A 293 -15.25 23.20 -4.73
CA TRP A 293 -16.04 22.59 -3.65
C TRP A 293 -16.70 23.69 -2.82
N GLU A 294 -18.00 23.86 -3.02
CA GLU A 294 -18.76 24.89 -2.31
C GLU A 294 -18.54 24.82 -0.80
N GLY A 295 -18.19 25.97 -0.21
CA GLY A 295 -17.88 26.09 1.21
C GLY A 295 -16.39 25.97 1.56
N TYR A 296 -15.57 25.34 0.73
CA TYR A 296 -14.11 25.25 0.90
C TYR A 296 -13.35 26.25 0.06
N ASP A 297 -13.97 26.74 -0.98
CA ASP A 297 -13.41 27.76 -1.85
C ASP A 297 -14.41 28.89 -2.09
N LYS A 298 -13.95 29.97 -2.69
CA LYS A 298 -14.76 31.08 -3.15
C LYS A 298 -15.00 31.00 -4.67
N LEU A 299 -14.59 29.89 -5.29
CA LEU A 299 -14.69 29.73 -6.73
C LEU A 299 -16.15 29.51 -7.13
N ALA A 300 -16.59 30.29 -8.12
CA ALA A 300 -17.90 30.09 -8.72
C ALA A 300 -17.87 28.88 -9.66
N LEU A 301 -18.98 28.15 -9.77
CA LEU A 301 -19.11 27.11 -10.79
C LEU A 301 -18.95 27.70 -12.21
N PRO A 302 -18.24 27.00 -13.13
CA PRO A 302 -17.78 25.62 -13.04
C PRO A 302 -16.47 25.36 -12.26
N GLY A 303 -15.91 26.33 -11.57
CA GLY A 303 -14.65 26.22 -10.89
C GLY A 303 -13.44 26.45 -11.82
N HIS A 304 -12.23 26.22 -11.31
CA HIS A 304 -10.99 26.37 -12.06
C HIS A 304 -10.38 25.00 -12.39
N PRO A 305 -9.79 24.82 -13.60
CA PRO A 305 -9.14 23.56 -13.95
C PRO A 305 -7.99 23.19 -13.02
N VAL A 306 -7.84 21.90 -12.77
CA VAL A 306 -6.65 21.32 -12.10
C VAL A 306 -5.70 20.80 -13.17
N SER A 307 -4.44 21.26 -13.18
CA SER A 307 -3.51 20.89 -14.25
C SER A 307 -2.05 20.79 -13.81
N ASN A 308 -1.27 19.97 -14.56
CA ASN A 308 0.18 19.87 -14.40
C ASN A 308 0.60 19.43 -12.99
N ILE A 309 0.12 18.29 -12.53
CA ILE A 309 0.53 17.70 -11.26
C ILE A 309 1.52 16.58 -11.54
N THR A 310 2.67 16.59 -10.87
CA THR A 310 3.67 15.52 -10.94
C THR A 310 3.93 14.97 -9.55
N VAL A 311 3.78 13.65 -9.41
CA VAL A 311 4.14 12.89 -8.20
C VAL A 311 5.26 11.93 -8.55
N GLU A 312 6.38 11.99 -7.84
CA GLU A 312 7.50 11.10 -8.15
C GLU A 312 8.29 10.63 -6.92
N ASN A 313 8.90 9.44 -7.03
CA ASN A 313 9.80 8.87 -6.02
C ASN A 313 9.17 8.83 -4.61
N SER A 314 7.88 8.59 -4.51
CA SER A 314 7.13 8.70 -3.25
C SER A 314 6.59 7.35 -2.78
N VAL A 315 6.39 7.24 -1.47
CA VAL A 315 5.76 6.08 -0.82
C VAL A 315 4.36 6.50 -0.36
N LEU A 316 3.36 5.81 -0.86
CA LEU A 316 1.95 6.19 -0.74
C LEU A 316 1.13 5.09 -0.09
N SER A 317 0.20 5.47 0.75
CA SER A 317 -0.69 4.54 1.44
C SER A 317 -2.00 5.20 1.84
N THR A 318 -3.10 4.47 1.70
CA THR A 318 -4.40 4.86 2.26
C THR A 318 -5.06 3.70 3.00
N SER A 319 -5.85 3.99 4.03
CA SER A 319 -6.55 2.97 4.80
C SER A 319 -7.78 2.45 4.09
N ILE A 320 -8.57 3.33 3.47
CA ILE A 320 -9.93 3.00 3.05
C ILE A 320 -10.32 3.56 1.68
N SER A 321 -9.42 4.17 0.90
CA SER A 321 -9.82 4.89 -0.32
C SER A 321 -8.83 4.75 -1.46
N ASN A 322 -8.85 5.67 -2.42
CA ASN A 322 -8.07 5.64 -3.63
C ASN A 322 -6.66 6.23 -3.44
N VAL A 323 -5.76 5.87 -4.34
CA VAL A 323 -4.49 6.61 -4.43
C VAL A 323 -4.73 7.96 -5.12
N VAL A 324 -5.45 7.96 -6.22
CA VAL A 324 -5.84 9.19 -6.94
C VAL A 324 -7.33 9.17 -7.17
N ARG A 325 -8.03 10.18 -6.67
CA ARG A 325 -9.43 10.44 -6.98
C ARG A 325 -9.56 11.75 -7.72
N ALA A 326 -10.24 11.72 -8.83
CA ALA A 326 -10.54 12.87 -9.66
C ALA A 326 -12.07 13.03 -9.80
N GLY A 327 -12.58 14.21 -9.42
CA GLY A 327 -14.00 14.49 -9.36
C GLY A 327 -14.71 13.89 -8.14
N TRP A 328 -15.93 14.37 -7.92
CA TRP A 328 -16.84 13.87 -6.89
C TRP A 328 -18.28 14.08 -7.40
N PRO A 329 -19.23 13.20 -7.06
CA PRO A 329 -20.62 13.43 -7.43
C PRO A 329 -21.08 14.85 -7.05
N ASP A 330 -21.78 15.53 -7.96
CA ASP A 330 -22.25 16.92 -7.84
C ASP A 330 -21.17 18.02 -7.78
N LYS A 331 -19.87 17.67 -7.94
CA LYS A 331 -18.77 18.63 -8.04
C LYS A 331 -18.23 18.65 -9.47
N ASP A 332 -17.91 19.84 -9.97
CA ASP A 332 -17.27 19.94 -11.27
C ASP A 332 -15.80 19.52 -11.21
N PHE A 333 -15.35 18.87 -12.25
CA PHE A 333 -13.96 18.54 -12.43
C PHE A 333 -13.51 18.68 -13.88
N ASN A 334 -12.46 19.43 -14.09
CA ASN A 334 -11.77 19.57 -15.35
C ASN A 334 -10.26 19.45 -15.07
N GLY A 335 -9.70 18.28 -15.37
CA GLY A 335 -8.32 17.97 -15.02
C GLY A 335 -7.46 17.57 -16.20
N THR A 336 -6.24 18.09 -16.26
CA THR A 336 -5.29 17.75 -17.32
C THR A 336 -3.88 17.57 -16.81
N ASN A 337 -3.18 16.59 -17.40
CA ASN A 337 -1.74 16.37 -17.18
C ASN A 337 -1.40 16.07 -15.70
N PHE A 338 -1.90 14.93 -15.21
CA PHE A 338 -1.45 14.32 -13.96
C PHE A 338 -0.45 13.21 -14.27
N VAL A 339 0.75 13.28 -13.72
CA VAL A 339 1.79 12.28 -13.90
C VAL A 339 2.24 11.73 -12.55
N MET A 340 2.12 10.43 -12.34
CA MET A 340 2.69 9.73 -11.18
C MET A 340 3.73 8.73 -11.65
N ARG A 341 4.96 8.84 -11.13
CA ARG A 341 6.05 7.97 -11.58
C ARG A 341 7.02 7.55 -10.48
N ASN A 342 7.69 6.41 -10.71
CA ASN A 342 8.75 5.89 -9.82
C ASN A 342 8.30 5.74 -8.36
N SER A 343 7.04 5.46 -8.09
CA SER A 343 6.46 5.50 -6.73
C SER A 343 6.00 4.12 -6.26
N ASP A 344 5.94 3.95 -4.95
CA ASP A 344 5.49 2.74 -4.28
C ASP A 344 4.14 2.99 -3.61
N VAL A 345 3.15 2.20 -3.97
CA VAL A 345 1.86 2.16 -3.29
C VAL A 345 1.87 0.95 -2.38
N ILE A 346 2.12 1.18 -1.10
CA ILE A 346 2.27 0.09 -0.13
C ILE A 346 0.94 -0.45 0.39
N HIS A 347 -0.12 0.34 0.29
CA HIS A 347 -1.50 -0.09 0.52
C HIS A 347 -2.46 0.89 -0.15
N ALA A 348 -3.43 0.38 -0.90
CA ALA A 348 -4.46 1.17 -1.56
C ALA A 348 -5.84 0.55 -1.39
N GLY A 349 -6.71 1.33 -0.77
CA GLY A 349 -8.12 1.03 -0.70
C GLY A 349 -8.50 -0.19 0.12
N ILE A 350 -9.75 -0.50 0.00
CA ILE A 350 -10.40 -1.72 0.49
C ILE A 350 -11.59 -2.02 -0.42
N GLY A 351 -11.94 -3.29 -0.57
CA GLY A 351 -13.03 -3.72 -1.44
C GLY A 351 -14.42 -3.66 -0.81
N ALA A 352 -14.73 -2.73 0.09
CA ALA A 352 -15.98 -2.76 0.87
C ALA A 352 -17.06 -1.79 0.38
N CYS A 353 -16.74 -0.92 -0.55
CA CYS A 353 -17.69 0.08 -1.05
C CYS A 353 -18.46 -0.43 -2.28
N ALA A 354 -19.59 0.20 -2.56
CA ALA A 354 -20.37 -0.10 -3.77
C ALA A 354 -19.55 0.09 -5.06
N ILE A 355 -18.54 0.98 -5.01
CA ILE A 355 -17.52 1.13 -6.02
C ILE A 355 -16.19 0.76 -5.34
N PRO A 356 -15.44 -0.24 -5.86
CA PRO A 356 -14.12 -0.57 -5.32
C PRO A 356 -13.17 0.61 -5.43
N PHE A 357 -12.35 0.80 -4.42
CA PHE A 357 -11.29 1.81 -4.47
C PHE A 357 -10.12 1.35 -5.33
N ALA A 358 -9.42 2.29 -5.95
CA ALA A 358 -8.48 2.02 -7.01
C ALA A 358 -7.17 2.84 -6.91
N LEU A 359 -6.21 2.50 -7.78
CA LEU A 359 -5.08 3.39 -8.04
C LEU A 359 -5.57 4.71 -8.65
N LEU A 360 -6.51 4.65 -9.59
CA LEU A 360 -7.19 5.83 -10.15
C LEU A 360 -8.69 5.64 -10.15
N GLU A 361 -9.40 6.55 -9.51
CA GLU A 361 -10.85 6.70 -9.60
C GLU A 361 -11.21 8.03 -10.26
N PHE A 362 -12.08 7.97 -11.25
CA PHE A 362 -12.83 9.10 -11.78
C PHE A 362 -14.29 8.94 -11.44
N ARG A 363 -14.81 9.85 -10.65
CA ARG A 363 -16.18 9.80 -10.18
C ARG A 363 -16.83 11.16 -10.46
N GLU A 364 -17.39 11.28 -11.65
CA GLU A 364 -18.13 12.46 -12.02
C GLU A 364 -19.61 12.16 -12.25
N ASP A 365 -20.44 13.14 -11.96
CA ASP A 365 -21.87 13.11 -12.24
C ASP A 365 -22.14 13.64 -13.64
N ALA A 366 -23.34 13.31 -14.18
CA ALA A 366 -23.80 13.73 -15.48
C ALA A 366 -23.92 15.25 -15.68
N THR A 367 -23.73 16.04 -14.64
CA THR A 367 -23.74 17.52 -14.64
C THR A 367 -22.40 18.14 -14.97
N SER A 368 -21.30 17.40 -14.96
CA SER A 368 -19.98 17.93 -15.25
C SER A 368 -19.88 18.42 -16.70
N SER A 369 -19.32 19.61 -16.88
CA SER A 369 -19.15 20.26 -18.18
C SER A 369 -17.72 20.20 -18.72
N GLY A 370 -16.77 19.71 -17.93
CA GLY A 370 -15.35 19.66 -18.25
C GLY A 370 -14.93 18.41 -19.03
N SER A 371 -13.81 18.48 -19.73
CA SER A 371 -13.12 17.35 -20.36
C SER A 371 -11.79 17.12 -19.66
N SER A 372 -11.47 15.87 -19.32
CA SER A 372 -10.24 15.54 -18.59
C SER A 372 -9.33 14.63 -19.39
N SER A 373 -8.00 14.80 -19.28
CA SER A 373 -7.04 14.02 -20.06
C SER A 373 -5.63 14.02 -19.48
N GLY A 374 -4.79 13.08 -19.96
CA GLY A 374 -3.37 13.06 -19.64
C GLY A 374 -3.09 12.55 -18.22
N PHE A 375 -3.71 11.45 -17.81
CA PHE A 375 -3.43 10.79 -16.54
C PHE A 375 -2.47 9.63 -16.76
N HIS A 376 -1.21 9.83 -16.43
CA HIS A 376 -0.13 8.89 -16.71
C HIS A 376 0.48 8.35 -15.42
N PHE A 377 0.52 7.02 -15.31
CA PHE A 377 1.12 6.27 -14.22
C PHE A 377 2.26 5.43 -14.76
N GLU A 378 3.50 5.75 -14.35
CA GLU A 378 4.70 5.13 -14.91
C GLU A 378 5.61 4.57 -13.81
N ASN A 379 6.06 3.32 -13.96
CA ASN A 379 6.93 2.64 -13.01
C ASN A 379 6.38 2.71 -11.57
N ILE A 380 5.16 2.19 -11.39
CA ILE A 380 4.47 2.13 -10.09
C ILE A 380 4.50 0.69 -9.56
N ARG A 381 4.84 0.55 -8.30
CA ARG A 381 4.82 -0.72 -7.58
C ARG A 381 3.61 -0.74 -6.64
N LEU A 382 2.70 -1.70 -6.88
CA LEU A 382 1.47 -1.90 -6.10
C LEU A 382 1.66 -3.11 -5.18
N GLU A 383 1.81 -2.91 -3.89
CA GLU A 383 2.09 -4.00 -2.96
C GLU A 383 0.82 -4.62 -2.39
N ASP A 384 -0.12 -3.80 -1.96
CA ASP A 384 -1.44 -4.22 -1.49
C ASP A 384 -2.51 -3.32 -2.09
N TRP A 385 -3.45 -3.90 -2.85
CA TRP A 385 -4.42 -3.15 -3.64
C TRP A 385 -5.61 -4.03 -4.04
N TYR A 386 -6.70 -3.42 -4.50
CA TYR A 386 -7.95 -4.13 -4.80
C TYR A 386 -8.41 -3.97 -6.25
N SER A 387 -8.36 -2.76 -6.79
CA SER A 387 -8.74 -2.45 -8.16
C SER A 387 -7.71 -1.51 -8.79
N LEU A 388 -7.46 -1.65 -10.10
CA LEU A 388 -6.52 -0.77 -10.78
C LEU A 388 -7.20 0.55 -11.16
N VAL A 389 -8.40 0.49 -11.76
CA VAL A 389 -9.10 1.66 -12.25
C VAL A 389 -10.60 1.59 -12.04
N GLN A 390 -11.19 2.74 -11.69
CA GLN A 390 -12.65 2.95 -11.64
C GLN A 390 -12.95 4.26 -12.36
N LEU A 391 -13.11 4.19 -13.70
CA LEU A 391 -13.34 5.36 -14.53
C LEU A 391 -14.81 5.45 -14.90
N ARG A 392 -15.49 6.42 -14.34
CA ARG A 392 -16.92 6.63 -14.48
C ARG A 392 -17.18 8.08 -14.82
N GLN A 393 -17.06 8.41 -16.09
CA GLN A 393 -17.37 9.76 -16.57
C GLN A 393 -18.46 9.72 -17.65
N PRO A 394 -19.71 9.92 -17.26
CA PRO A 394 -20.81 9.86 -18.20
C PRO A 394 -20.80 10.98 -19.24
N ASN A 395 -20.26 12.20 -18.90
CA ASN A 395 -20.23 13.35 -19.80
C ASN A 395 -19.35 14.49 -19.20
N PRO A 396 -18.50 15.21 -19.95
CA PRO A 396 -18.20 14.96 -21.36
C PRO A 396 -17.17 13.84 -21.55
N SER A 397 -15.91 14.01 -21.72
CA SER A 397 -14.99 12.93 -22.07
C SER A 397 -13.78 12.85 -21.14
N LEU A 398 -13.38 11.61 -20.90
CA LEU A 398 -12.10 11.28 -20.23
C LEU A 398 -11.26 10.48 -21.20
N HIS A 399 -10.04 10.95 -21.49
CA HIS A 399 -9.18 10.31 -22.48
C HIS A 399 -7.69 10.48 -22.14
N ASP A 400 -6.84 9.75 -22.86
CA ASP A 400 -5.39 9.72 -22.67
C ASP A 400 -5.00 9.32 -21.24
N ILE A 401 -5.32 8.07 -20.90
CA ILE A 401 -4.99 7.48 -19.59
C ILE A 401 -3.99 6.35 -19.82
N VAL A 402 -2.81 6.46 -19.24
CA VAL A 402 -1.71 5.52 -19.47
C VAL A 402 -1.26 4.90 -18.16
N PHE A 403 -1.24 3.58 -18.14
CA PHE A 403 -0.59 2.77 -17.10
C PHE A 403 0.60 2.07 -17.72
N LYS A 404 1.81 2.50 -17.38
CA LYS A 404 3.04 1.97 -17.95
C LYS A 404 3.98 1.46 -16.88
N ASP A 405 4.53 0.26 -17.10
CA ASP A 405 5.47 -0.37 -16.15
C ASP A 405 4.87 -0.45 -14.73
N ILE A 406 3.65 -0.97 -14.63
CA ILE A 406 3.00 -1.22 -13.34
C ILE A 406 3.37 -2.63 -12.87
N TRP A 407 3.84 -2.76 -11.65
CA TRP A 407 4.26 -4.02 -11.06
C TRP A 407 3.50 -4.31 -9.77
N SER A 408 2.75 -5.43 -9.75
CA SER A 408 2.08 -5.97 -8.58
C SER A 408 2.66 -7.35 -8.24
N PRO A 409 3.49 -7.46 -7.19
CA PRO A 409 4.33 -8.64 -6.99
C PRO A 409 3.60 -9.86 -6.41
N ASP A 410 2.54 -9.68 -5.64
CA ASP A 410 2.02 -10.76 -4.79
C ASP A 410 0.49 -10.82 -4.76
N ASN A 411 -0.17 -9.78 -5.17
CA ASN A 411 -1.60 -9.59 -4.99
C ASN A 411 -2.32 -9.63 -6.34
N PRO A 412 -3.26 -10.56 -6.57
CA PRO A 412 -4.15 -10.47 -7.71
C PRO A 412 -5.08 -9.28 -7.54
N SER A 413 -5.66 -8.80 -8.64
CA SER A 413 -6.79 -7.87 -8.54
C SER A 413 -7.97 -8.58 -7.87
N LEU A 414 -8.40 -8.10 -6.71
CA LEU A 414 -9.49 -8.72 -5.94
C LEU A 414 -10.86 -8.17 -6.35
N GLU A 415 -10.89 -6.98 -6.95
CA GLU A 415 -12.10 -6.31 -7.40
C GLU A 415 -11.97 -5.91 -8.87
N ALA A 416 -13.06 -6.01 -9.61
CA ALA A 416 -13.05 -5.68 -11.02
C ALA A 416 -12.80 -4.18 -11.23
N SER A 417 -11.89 -3.87 -12.15
CA SER A 417 -11.74 -2.53 -12.73
C SER A 417 -12.92 -2.21 -13.64
N THR A 418 -13.29 -0.94 -13.78
CA THR A 418 -14.45 -0.51 -14.58
C THR A 418 -14.13 0.69 -15.46
N LEU A 419 -14.55 0.64 -16.72
CA LEU A 419 -14.64 1.79 -17.61
C LEU A 419 -16.10 2.01 -18.00
N LEU A 420 -16.65 3.17 -17.69
CA LEU A 420 -18.06 3.52 -17.95
C LEU A 420 -18.18 4.94 -18.51
N GLY A 421 -19.04 5.12 -19.50
CA GLY A 421 -19.34 6.42 -20.10
C GLY A 421 -18.33 6.82 -21.17
N ALA A 422 -18.15 8.12 -21.41
CA ALA A 422 -17.27 8.64 -22.46
C ALA A 422 -15.77 8.51 -22.10
N VAL A 423 -15.32 7.29 -21.85
CA VAL A 423 -13.92 6.95 -21.55
C VAL A 423 -13.26 6.36 -22.77
N SER A 424 -12.12 6.92 -23.18
CA SER A 424 -11.38 6.47 -24.37
C SER A 424 -9.86 6.65 -24.22
N GLY A 425 -9.08 6.02 -25.10
CA GLY A 425 -7.62 6.16 -25.12
C GLY A 425 -6.96 5.67 -23.83
N VAL A 426 -7.50 4.61 -23.20
CA VAL A 426 -6.86 3.95 -22.06
C VAL A 426 -5.82 2.99 -22.59
N THR A 427 -4.60 3.09 -22.10
CA THR A 427 -3.49 2.22 -22.50
C THR A 427 -2.91 1.52 -21.25
N PHE A 428 -2.80 0.21 -21.34
CA PHE A 428 -2.06 -0.62 -20.40
C PHE A 428 -0.79 -1.11 -21.09
N ASN A 429 0.34 -0.47 -20.79
CA ASN A 429 1.64 -0.80 -21.35
C ASN A 429 2.50 -1.49 -20.27
N HIS A 430 2.79 -2.77 -20.47
CA HIS A 430 3.61 -3.56 -19.56
C HIS A 430 3.10 -3.53 -18.10
N VAL A 431 1.79 -3.78 -17.93
CA VAL A 431 1.17 -3.94 -16.60
C VAL A 431 1.32 -5.38 -16.15
N ARG A 432 2.14 -5.63 -15.15
CA ARG A 432 2.40 -6.96 -14.60
C ARG A 432 1.65 -7.18 -13.31
N ILE A 433 0.78 -8.16 -13.32
CA ILE A 433 0.07 -8.64 -12.13
C ILE A 433 0.60 -10.03 -11.79
N VAL A 434 1.32 -10.12 -10.67
CA VAL A 434 2.07 -11.28 -10.20
C VAL A 434 3.07 -11.77 -11.27
N ASP A 435 2.78 -12.84 -11.99
CA ASP A 435 3.68 -13.41 -13.00
C ASP A 435 3.20 -13.21 -14.45
N ARG A 436 2.09 -12.47 -14.66
CA ARG A 436 1.51 -12.20 -15.98
C ARG A 436 1.63 -10.74 -16.37
N VAL A 437 2.05 -10.47 -17.59
CA VAL A 437 1.91 -9.15 -18.22
C VAL A 437 0.55 -9.12 -18.91
N ALA A 438 -0.24 -8.10 -18.60
CA ALA A 438 -1.58 -7.95 -19.13
C ALA A 438 -1.57 -7.75 -20.65
N ALA A 439 -2.34 -8.53 -21.37
CA ALA A 439 -2.54 -8.46 -22.82
C ALA A 439 -4.03 -8.37 -23.21
N SER A 440 -4.92 -8.40 -22.21
CA SER A 440 -6.37 -8.38 -22.39
C SER A 440 -7.10 -7.96 -21.12
N ASN A 441 -8.39 -7.65 -21.25
CA ASN A 441 -9.28 -7.36 -20.13
C ASN A 441 -9.39 -8.52 -19.10
N ALA A 442 -9.07 -9.73 -19.49
CA ALA A 442 -9.12 -10.89 -18.61
C ALA A 442 -7.88 -10.99 -17.68
N ASP A 443 -6.76 -10.42 -18.07
CA ASP A 443 -5.52 -10.45 -17.28
C ASP A 443 -5.55 -9.44 -16.13
N ILE A 444 -6.26 -8.32 -16.31
CA ILE A 444 -6.71 -7.40 -15.26
C ILE A 444 -8.24 -7.45 -15.30
N PRO A 445 -8.94 -8.02 -14.31
CA PRO A 445 -10.39 -8.11 -14.37
C PRO A 445 -11.00 -6.73 -14.68
N LEU A 446 -11.34 -6.49 -15.95
CA LEU A 446 -11.82 -5.20 -16.45
C LEU A 446 -13.18 -5.35 -17.09
N GLN A 447 -14.13 -4.56 -16.59
CA GLN A 447 -15.50 -4.47 -17.10
C GLN A 447 -15.65 -3.21 -17.94
N LEU A 448 -16.02 -3.40 -19.22
CA LEU A 448 -16.43 -2.32 -20.08
C LEU A 448 -17.94 -2.15 -20.01
N GLN A 449 -18.36 -0.93 -19.76
CA GLN A 449 -19.77 -0.57 -19.70
C GLN A 449 -20.10 0.51 -20.75
N SER A 450 -21.38 0.77 -20.95
CA SER A 450 -21.91 1.62 -22.02
C SER A 450 -21.12 2.91 -22.22
N GLY A 451 -20.65 3.16 -23.44
CA GLY A 451 -19.94 4.39 -23.85
C GLY A 451 -18.41 4.33 -23.79
N ALA A 452 -17.84 3.38 -23.05
CA ALA A 452 -16.40 3.22 -22.98
C ALA A 452 -15.84 2.47 -24.21
N THR A 453 -14.63 2.86 -24.64
CA THR A 453 -13.91 2.17 -25.70
C THR A 453 -12.96 1.10 -25.12
N GLU A 454 -12.69 0.06 -25.91
CA GLU A 454 -11.69 -0.96 -25.57
C GLU A 454 -10.34 -0.30 -25.30
N PRO A 455 -9.64 -0.68 -24.21
CA PRO A 455 -8.31 -0.22 -23.95
C PRO A 455 -7.30 -0.84 -24.91
N HIS A 456 -6.17 -0.16 -25.05
CA HIS A 456 -5.02 -0.67 -25.78
C HIS A 456 -4.08 -1.39 -24.81
N TYR A 457 -3.60 -2.58 -25.22
CA TYR A 457 -2.63 -3.36 -24.46
C TYR A 457 -1.31 -3.44 -25.21
N GLU A 458 -0.23 -3.08 -24.53
CA GLU A 458 1.14 -3.20 -25.02
C GLU A 458 1.95 -4.08 -24.06
N THR A 459 2.77 -4.95 -24.62
CA THR A 459 3.67 -5.81 -23.86
C THR A 459 5.11 -5.48 -24.21
N SER A 460 5.59 -4.33 -23.73
CA SER A 460 6.97 -3.89 -24.01
C SER A 460 8.01 -4.82 -23.41
N GLU A 461 9.15 -4.99 -24.09
CA GLU A 461 10.33 -5.65 -23.53
C GLU A 461 11.04 -4.70 -22.53
N PRO A 462 11.78 -5.22 -21.54
CA PRO A 462 12.10 -6.64 -21.32
C PRO A 462 11.03 -7.38 -20.55
N HIS A 463 11.01 -8.73 -20.59
CA HIS A 463 10.15 -9.57 -19.77
C HIS A 463 10.99 -10.36 -18.75
N ALA A 464 10.75 -10.12 -17.47
CA ALA A 464 11.33 -10.93 -16.40
C ALA A 464 10.59 -12.26 -16.28
N VAL A 465 11.30 -13.37 -16.47
CA VAL A 465 10.76 -14.73 -16.31
C VAL A 465 11.82 -15.59 -15.65
N PHE A 466 11.45 -16.33 -14.63
CA PHE A 466 12.36 -17.31 -14.05
C PHE A 466 11.67 -18.59 -13.62
N GLY A 467 12.46 -19.66 -13.60
CA GLY A 467 12.15 -20.90 -12.93
C GLY A 467 13.12 -21.18 -11.80
N TYR A 468 12.79 -22.14 -10.94
CA TYR A 468 13.68 -22.62 -9.90
C TYR A 468 13.52 -24.13 -9.69
N THR A 469 14.49 -24.76 -8.99
CA THR A 469 14.45 -26.19 -8.65
C THR A 469 13.13 -26.52 -7.98
N ARG A 470 12.38 -27.45 -8.58
CA ARG A 470 11.06 -27.89 -8.09
C ARG A 470 11.22 -28.99 -7.04
N GLY A 471 10.19 -29.16 -6.23
CA GLY A 471 10.08 -30.23 -5.24
C GLY A 471 10.11 -29.71 -3.81
N ALA A 472 10.30 -30.64 -2.87
CA ALA A 472 10.41 -30.32 -1.45
C ALA A 472 11.72 -29.55 -1.19
N ILE A 473 11.61 -28.32 -0.73
CA ILE A 473 12.75 -27.48 -0.36
C ILE A 473 12.81 -27.37 1.16
N HIS A 474 13.90 -27.90 1.75
CA HIS A 474 14.16 -27.77 3.17
C HIS A 474 15.11 -26.59 3.46
N PRO A 475 15.16 -26.11 4.72
CA PRO A 475 16.14 -25.13 5.12
C PRO A 475 17.56 -25.52 4.73
N LYS A 476 18.33 -24.57 4.16
CA LYS A 476 19.72 -24.75 3.70
C LYS A 476 19.90 -25.64 2.47
N ASP A 477 18.82 -26.16 1.89
CA ASP A 477 18.91 -26.82 0.57
C ASP A 477 19.39 -25.81 -0.48
N ARG A 478 20.15 -26.32 -1.44
CA ARG A 478 20.54 -25.54 -2.60
C ARG A 478 19.37 -25.48 -3.58
N VAL A 479 18.93 -24.26 -3.87
CA VAL A 479 17.92 -23.96 -4.88
C VAL A 479 18.60 -23.26 -6.05
N ASP A 480 18.48 -23.82 -7.24
CA ASP A 480 19.01 -23.23 -8.46
C ASP A 480 17.90 -22.44 -9.15
N PHE A 481 18.20 -21.19 -9.53
CA PHE A 481 17.31 -20.26 -10.22
C PHE A 481 17.82 -20.03 -11.64
N ASP A 482 16.91 -20.03 -12.60
CA ASP A 482 17.20 -19.83 -14.03
C ASP A 482 16.27 -18.78 -14.63
N ALA A 483 16.84 -17.66 -15.06
CA ALA A 483 16.17 -16.57 -15.76
C ALA A 483 16.39 -16.64 -17.28
N SER A 484 16.76 -17.80 -17.82
CA SER A 484 17.06 -17.95 -19.25
C SER A 484 15.86 -17.68 -20.17
N ALA A 485 14.65 -17.78 -19.63
CA ALA A 485 13.41 -17.48 -20.35
C ALA A 485 13.09 -15.97 -20.41
N SER A 486 13.77 -15.13 -19.66
CA SER A 486 13.68 -13.66 -19.83
C SER A 486 14.26 -13.27 -21.19
N GLY A 487 13.57 -12.46 -21.95
CA GLY A 487 13.83 -12.16 -23.36
C GLY A 487 15.30 -11.94 -23.79
N PRO A 488 15.59 -11.94 -25.10
CA PRO A 488 16.95 -11.94 -25.65
C PRO A 488 17.71 -10.61 -25.43
N ASN A 489 16.98 -9.52 -25.16
CA ASN A 489 17.56 -8.16 -25.02
C ASN A 489 18.02 -7.82 -23.61
N VAL A 490 17.85 -8.75 -22.65
CA VAL A 490 18.22 -8.50 -21.24
C VAL A 490 19.73 -8.39 -21.11
N ARG A 491 20.18 -7.26 -20.54
CA ARG A 491 21.59 -6.94 -20.27
C ARG A 491 22.02 -7.35 -18.87
N SER A 492 21.12 -7.18 -17.87
CA SER A 492 21.45 -7.49 -16.49
C SER A 492 20.31 -8.20 -15.75
N TYR A 493 20.70 -9.05 -14.81
CA TYR A 493 19.80 -9.82 -13.97
C TYR A 493 20.19 -9.55 -12.52
N ARG A 494 19.24 -9.12 -11.69
CA ARG A 494 19.42 -8.93 -10.26
C ARG A 494 18.34 -9.68 -9.50
N TRP A 495 18.78 -10.46 -8.54
CA TRP A 495 17.93 -11.29 -7.70
C TRP A 495 17.84 -10.74 -6.29
N PHE A 496 16.65 -10.78 -5.74
CA PHE A 496 16.34 -10.48 -4.35
C PHE A 496 15.64 -11.72 -3.79
N PHE A 497 16.26 -12.39 -2.83
CA PHE A 497 15.75 -13.70 -2.37
C PHE A 497 14.68 -13.59 -1.28
N GLY A 498 14.33 -12.38 -0.86
CA GLY A 498 13.35 -12.16 0.21
C GLY A 498 13.90 -12.50 1.60
N ASP A 499 15.17 -12.85 1.74
CA ASP A 499 15.89 -13.08 3.00
C ASP A 499 16.93 -11.97 3.28
N GLY A 500 16.83 -10.84 2.60
CA GLY A 500 17.77 -9.74 2.69
C GLY A 500 19.02 -9.91 1.81
N THR A 501 19.22 -11.07 1.20
CA THR A 501 20.35 -11.33 0.31
C THR A 501 20.00 -11.08 -1.16
N THR A 502 21.02 -10.82 -1.96
CA THR A 502 20.89 -10.56 -3.39
C THR A 502 21.95 -11.31 -4.18
N ALA A 503 21.68 -11.54 -5.47
CA ALA A 503 22.67 -12.05 -6.42
C ALA A 503 22.51 -11.36 -7.78
N THR A 504 23.51 -11.54 -8.65
CA THR A 504 23.47 -11.09 -10.03
C THR A 504 23.85 -12.25 -10.96
N GLY A 505 23.25 -12.30 -12.15
CA GLY A 505 23.50 -13.32 -13.14
C GLY A 505 22.23 -13.98 -13.67
N ARG A 506 22.31 -14.53 -14.88
CA ARG A 506 21.21 -15.21 -15.56
C ARG A 506 20.79 -16.50 -14.86
N MET A 507 21.75 -17.21 -14.29
CA MET A 507 21.56 -18.42 -13.47
C MET A 507 22.30 -18.22 -12.15
N VAL A 508 21.62 -18.50 -11.05
CA VAL A 508 22.17 -18.35 -9.69
C VAL A 508 21.70 -19.48 -8.79
N SER A 509 22.43 -19.72 -7.71
CA SER A 509 22.02 -20.67 -6.67
C SER A 509 21.90 -19.95 -5.34
N HIS A 510 20.91 -20.33 -4.55
CA HIS A 510 20.72 -19.78 -3.22
C HIS A 510 20.38 -20.88 -2.19
N LYS A 511 20.65 -20.59 -0.90
CA LYS A 511 20.29 -21.43 0.23
C LYS A 511 19.50 -20.58 1.23
N PHE A 512 18.22 -20.88 1.35
CA PHE A 512 17.38 -20.18 2.30
C PHE A 512 17.70 -20.58 3.74
N PRO A 513 17.68 -19.63 4.70
CA PRO A 513 17.80 -19.94 6.11
C PRO A 513 16.61 -20.76 6.61
N ASP A 514 16.71 -21.26 7.83
CA ASP A 514 15.54 -21.81 8.52
C ASP A 514 14.52 -20.70 8.72
N ALA A 515 13.29 -20.94 8.28
CA ALA A 515 12.20 -19.97 8.38
C ALA A 515 11.60 -19.91 9.78
N ALA A 516 11.89 -20.87 10.64
CA ALA A 516 11.42 -20.84 12.02
C ALA A 516 12.00 -19.64 12.78
N GLY A 517 11.12 -18.74 13.18
CA GLY A 517 11.48 -17.51 13.92
C GLY A 517 11.99 -16.35 13.07
N THR A 518 11.87 -16.45 11.75
CA THR A 518 12.21 -15.34 10.87
C THR A 518 11.11 -15.11 9.87
N PHE A 519 10.37 -14.04 10.01
CA PHE A 519 9.82 -13.33 8.94
C PHE A 519 8.41 -13.34 8.62
N TRP A 520 8.01 -12.26 8.07
CA TRP A 520 6.79 -11.99 7.35
C TRP A 520 5.55 -12.54 8.04
N ASP A 521 5.27 -13.82 7.81
CA ASP A 521 4.09 -14.54 8.29
C ASP A 521 4.43 -15.87 8.99
N ASN A 522 5.71 -16.10 9.31
CA ASN A 522 6.22 -17.37 9.89
C ASN A 522 5.88 -18.64 9.09
N SER A 523 5.43 -18.49 7.83
CA SER A 523 4.99 -19.62 7.00
C SER A 523 6.09 -20.30 6.19
N GLY A 524 7.32 -19.78 6.28
CA GLY A 524 8.45 -20.29 5.48
C GLY A 524 8.46 -19.79 4.04
N ARG A 525 7.64 -18.81 3.70
CA ARG A 525 7.54 -18.21 2.38
C ARG A 525 8.59 -17.11 2.19
N PHE A 526 9.33 -17.19 1.08
CA PHE A 526 10.27 -16.16 0.64
C PHE A 526 9.79 -15.55 -0.66
N ARG A 527 9.66 -14.23 -0.73
CA ARG A 527 9.37 -13.50 -1.98
C ARG A 527 10.64 -13.37 -2.79
N VAL A 528 10.85 -14.27 -3.73
CA VAL A 528 11.99 -14.19 -4.65
C VAL A 528 11.62 -13.30 -5.83
N THR A 529 12.35 -12.21 -5.98
CA THR A 529 12.14 -11.24 -7.05
C THR A 529 13.33 -11.24 -7.99
N LEU A 530 13.06 -11.37 -9.28
CA LEU A 530 14.01 -11.12 -10.35
C LEU A 530 13.72 -9.75 -10.96
N ARG A 531 14.73 -8.88 -11.00
CA ARG A 531 14.74 -7.67 -11.81
C ARG A 531 15.63 -7.88 -13.02
N VAL A 532 15.11 -7.62 -14.19
CA VAL A 532 15.88 -7.60 -15.44
C VAL A 532 15.95 -6.17 -15.96
N THR A 533 17.05 -5.83 -16.63
CA THR A 533 17.22 -4.52 -17.29
C THR A 533 17.73 -4.78 -18.70
N ASP A 534 17.17 -4.13 -19.69
CA ASP A 534 17.63 -4.20 -21.08
C ASP A 534 18.79 -3.24 -21.38
N ARG A 535 19.15 -3.08 -22.64
CA ARG A 535 20.25 -2.22 -23.08
C ARG A 535 19.89 -0.73 -23.07
N GLU A 536 18.62 -0.43 -23.22
CA GLU A 536 18.02 0.88 -23.21
C GLU A 536 17.76 1.40 -21.79
N GLY A 537 17.82 0.51 -20.79
CA GLY A 537 17.61 0.81 -19.38
C GLY A 537 16.18 0.57 -18.89
N HIS A 538 15.31 -0.02 -19.73
CA HIS A 538 13.98 -0.42 -19.28
C HIS A 538 14.09 -1.61 -18.34
N GLU A 539 13.20 -1.66 -17.37
CA GLU A 539 13.21 -2.69 -16.32
C GLU A 539 11.90 -3.48 -16.30
N ASP A 540 11.99 -4.75 -15.96
CA ASP A 540 10.85 -5.57 -15.56
C ASP A 540 11.19 -6.37 -14.31
N TRP A 541 10.16 -6.60 -13.49
CA TRP A 541 10.26 -7.26 -12.21
C TRP A 541 9.23 -8.38 -12.15
N VAL A 542 9.65 -9.58 -11.73
CA VAL A 542 8.73 -10.67 -11.43
C VAL A 542 9.03 -11.25 -10.06
N THR A 543 7.99 -11.49 -9.28
CA THR A 543 8.10 -12.11 -7.95
C THR A 543 7.37 -13.45 -7.93
N ARG A 544 8.01 -14.45 -7.31
CA ARG A 544 7.39 -15.75 -7.03
C ARG A 544 7.71 -16.18 -5.62
N PRO A 545 6.74 -16.72 -4.87
CA PRO A 545 7.01 -17.29 -3.57
C PRO A 545 7.81 -18.60 -3.71
N VAL A 546 8.86 -18.70 -2.90
CA VAL A 546 9.56 -19.97 -2.65
C VAL A 546 9.24 -20.38 -1.23
N VAL A 547 8.57 -21.51 -1.07
CA VAL A 547 8.17 -22.01 0.25
C VAL A 547 9.20 -23.06 0.71
N VAL A 548 9.85 -22.76 1.83
CA VAL A 548 10.84 -23.61 2.49
C VAL A 548 10.21 -24.19 3.74
N ALA A 549 10.05 -25.51 3.80
CA ALA A 549 9.39 -26.18 4.90
C ALA A 549 10.26 -27.25 5.54
N THR A 550 10.18 -27.36 6.85
CA THR A 550 10.88 -28.44 7.60
C THR A 550 10.18 -29.78 7.46
N THR A 551 8.87 -29.76 7.19
CA THR A 551 8.02 -30.94 7.06
C THR A 551 7.11 -30.84 5.85
N PHE A 552 6.88 -31.98 5.18
CA PHE A 552 5.92 -32.11 4.09
C PHE A 552 4.89 -33.16 4.50
N LEU A 553 3.63 -32.74 4.60
CA LEU A 553 2.54 -33.63 5.05
C LEU A 553 2.32 -34.73 4.01
N PRO A 554 2.13 -36.00 4.44
CA PRO A 554 1.82 -37.08 3.54
C PRO A 554 0.40 -36.94 2.98
N SER A 555 0.19 -37.44 1.76
CA SER A 555 -1.13 -37.56 1.17
C SER A 555 -1.96 -38.64 1.83
N ASP A 556 -3.28 -38.53 1.76
CA ASP A 556 -4.24 -39.55 2.18
C ASP A 556 -4.48 -40.53 1.03
N ALA A 557 -4.08 -41.80 1.22
CA ALA A 557 -4.24 -42.86 0.22
C ALA A 557 -5.70 -43.27 0.03
N ASP A 558 -6.52 -43.13 1.08
CA ASP A 558 -7.93 -43.54 1.10
C ASP A 558 -8.88 -42.40 0.72
N ALA A 559 -8.35 -41.25 0.26
CA ALA A 559 -9.11 -40.09 -0.11
C ALA A 559 -10.11 -40.34 -1.23
N GLY A 560 -11.29 -39.76 -1.13
CA GLY A 560 -12.35 -39.86 -2.14
C GLY A 560 -11.92 -39.30 -3.50
N THR A 561 -12.50 -39.83 -4.56
CA THR A 561 -12.13 -39.48 -5.95
C THR A 561 -13.25 -38.84 -6.75
N ASP A 562 -14.45 -38.77 -6.21
CA ASP A 562 -15.59 -38.17 -6.89
C ASP A 562 -15.42 -36.65 -6.99
N PRO A 563 -15.67 -36.04 -8.17
CA PRO A 563 -15.34 -34.65 -8.42
C PRO A 563 -16.14 -33.65 -7.58
N GLY A 564 -15.47 -32.67 -7.01
CA GLY A 564 -16.05 -31.57 -6.27
C GLY A 564 -15.86 -31.68 -4.75
N LEU A 565 -16.37 -30.74 -4.00
CA LEU A 565 -16.36 -30.71 -2.53
C LEU A 565 -17.77 -30.79 -1.98
N ASN A 566 -17.94 -31.43 -0.85
CA ASN A 566 -19.17 -31.31 -0.09
C ASN A 566 -19.33 -29.88 0.41
N PHE A 567 -20.48 -29.25 0.21
CA PHE A 567 -20.75 -27.95 0.80
C PHE A 567 -21.91 -28.03 1.81
N SER A 568 -21.82 -27.19 2.83
CA SER A 568 -22.88 -26.91 3.80
C SER A 568 -23.15 -25.41 3.82
N PHE A 569 -24.42 -25.06 3.59
CA PHE A 569 -24.90 -23.68 3.67
C PHE A 569 -25.70 -23.48 4.96
N TYR A 570 -25.40 -22.39 5.66
CA TYR A 570 -26.03 -22.06 6.94
C TYR A 570 -26.69 -20.69 6.88
N ASN A 571 -27.95 -20.58 7.35
CA ASN A 571 -28.53 -19.29 7.63
C ASN A 571 -27.95 -18.76 8.93
N MET A 572 -27.41 -17.56 8.88
CA MET A 572 -26.86 -16.87 10.04
C MET A 572 -27.89 -15.85 10.57
N PRO A 573 -27.90 -15.56 11.88
CA PRO A 573 -28.76 -14.53 12.41
C PRO A 573 -28.40 -13.19 11.80
N GLU A 574 -29.38 -12.34 11.61
CA GLU A 574 -29.15 -10.95 11.27
C GLU A 574 -28.41 -10.28 12.43
N THR A 575 -27.20 -9.85 12.18
CA THR A 575 -26.30 -9.32 13.20
C THR A 575 -26.25 -7.80 13.21
N HIS A 576 -26.92 -7.16 12.25
CA HIS A 576 -26.98 -5.72 12.10
C HIS A 576 -28.43 -5.24 12.15
N SER A 577 -28.73 -4.36 13.07
CA SER A 577 -29.91 -3.51 12.93
C SER A 577 -29.69 -2.62 11.69
N PRO A 578 -30.71 -2.39 10.87
CA PRO A 578 -30.62 -1.38 9.81
C PRO A 578 -30.18 -0.06 10.44
N LEU A 579 -29.19 0.60 9.82
CA LEU A 579 -28.79 1.93 10.27
C LEU A 579 -30.02 2.85 10.28
N PRO A 580 -30.23 3.65 11.33
CA PRO A 580 -31.28 4.65 11.31
C PRO A 580 -31.16 5.56 10.09
N PRO A 581 -32.27 6.02 9.49
CA PRO A 581 -32.22 6.96 8.38
C PRO A 581 -31.33 8.16 8.71
N GLY A 582 -30.32 8.42 7.88
CA GLY A 582 -29.35 9.51 8.04
C GLY A 582 -28.07 9.14 8.84
N GLN A 583 -27.92 7.93 9.36
CA GLN A 583 -26.65 7.45 9.89
C GLN A 583 -25.85 6.72 8.81
N THR A 584 -24.61 7.18 8.62
CA THR A 584 -23.65 6.60 7.65
C THR A 584 -22.58 5.73 8.32
N GLN A 585 -22.61 5.57 9.65
CA GLN A 585 -21.59 4.86 10.43
C GLN A 585 -22.23 3.93 11.45
N ILE A 586 -21.64 2.73 11.59
CA ILE A 586 -21.94 1.83 12.70
C ILE A 586 -20.99 2.22 13.85
N THR A 587 -21.57 2.50 15.02
CA THR A 587 -20.78 2.79 16.22
C THR A 587 -19.99 1.54 16.62
N PRO A 588 -18.69 1.61 16.90
CA PRO A 588 -17.93 0.47 17.38
C PRO A 588 -18.59 -0.16 18.60
N GLY A 589 -18.96 -1.45 18.51
CA GLY A 589 -19.60 -2.22 19.57
C GLY A 589 -21.08 -2.54 19.37
N GLU A 590 -21.77 -1.94 18.39
CA GLU A 590 -23.22 -2.17 18.20
C GLU A 590 -23.56 -3.32 17.23
N ALA A 591 -22.64 -3.76 16.39
CA ALA A 591 -22.87 -4.90 15.51
C ALA A 591 -21.70 -5.87 15.53
N GLN A 592 -21.96 -7.09 15.99
CA GLN A 592 -20.99 -8.17 15.86
C GLN A 592 -21.33 -8.98 14.61
N PRO A 593 -20.43 -9.07 13.63
CA PRO A 593 -20.64 -9.92 12.47
C PRO A 593 -20.76 -11.39 12.88
N ALA A 594 -21.44 -12.16 12.06
CA ALA A 594 -21.48 -13.60 12.24
C ALA A 594 -20.05 -14.18 12.20
N THR A 595 -19.72 -15.05 13.12
CA THR A 595 -18.40 -15.68 13.20
C THR A 595 -18.49 -17.16 12.89
N LEU A 596 -17.39 -17.76 12.43
CA LEU A 596 -17.30 -19.21 12.24
C LEU A 596 -17.53 -19.98 13.54
N ALA A 597 -17.15 -19.41 14.67
CA ALA A 597 -17.45 -19.98 15.99
C ALA A 597 -18.96 -20.12 16.25
N SER A 598 -19.78 -19.25 15.66
CA SER A 598 -21.24 -19.31 15.79
C SER A 598 -21.89 -20.44 14.99
N LEU A 599 -21.14 -21.17 14.16
CA LEU A 599 -21.60 -22.39 13.47
C LEU A 599 -21.66 -23.59 14.38
N THR A 600 -21.00 -23.56 15.54
CA THR A 600 -21.03 -24.64 16.52
C THR A 600 -22.50 -24.94 16.94
N ASN A 601 -22.92 -26.19 16.78
CA ASN A 601 -24.27 -26.68 17.07
C ASN A 601 -25.38 -26.17 16.12
N ARG A 602 -25.05 -25.62 14.93
CA ARG A 602 -26.02 -25.30 13.89
C ARG A 602 -26.13 -26.43 12.88
N ASN A 603 -27.34 -26.72 12.46
CA ASN A 603 -27.56 -27.62 11.31
C ASN A 603 -27.50 -26.80 10.01
N PRO A 604 -26.88 -27.34 8.94
CA PRO A 604 -26.92 -26.69 7.65
C PRO A 604 -28.37 -26.61 7.14
N ALA A 605 -28.71 -25.48 6.55
CA ALA A 605 -29.99 -25.29 5.88
C ALA A 605 -30.04 -26.01 4.53
N ARG A 606 -28.85 -26.19 3.89
CA ARG A 606 -28.71 -26.92 2.65
C ARG A 606 -27.32 -27.55 2.55
N THR A 607 -27.24 -28.73 1.95
CA THR A 607 -25.97 -29.43 1.62
C THR A 607 -26.00 -29.87 0.15
N GLY A 608 -24.84 -30.19 -0.40
CA GLY A 608 -24.69 -30.68 -1.75
C GLY A 608 -23.24 -30.78 -2.17
N ILE A 609 -23.02 -30.95 -3.47
CA ILE A 609 -21.67 -30.98 -4.07
C ILE A 609 -21.43 -29.69 -4.84
N ALA A 610 -20.30 -29.03 -4.57
CA ALA A 610 -19.81 -27.88 -5.31
C ALA A 610 -18.62 -28.29 -6.19
N ARG A 611 -18.66 -27.98 -7.47
CA ARG A 611 -17.54 -28.29 -8.38
C ARG A 611 -16.40 -27.29 -8.34
N ILE A 612 -16.66 -26.11 -7.82
CA ILE A 612 -15.70 -25.02 -7.62
C ILE A 612 -15.88 -24.42 -6.23
N ILE A 613 -14.84 -23.81 -5.71
CA ILE A 613 -14.89 -23.06 -4.45
C ILE A 613 -15.46 -21.66 -4.78
N SER A 614 -16.74 -21.46 -4.48
CA SER A 614 -17.40 -20.20 -4.83
C SER A 614 -18.64 -19.96 -3.99
N ALA A 615 -18.95 -18.70 -3.71
CA ALA A 615 -20.19 -18.30 -3.06
C ALA A 615 -21.46 -18.50 -3.94
N THR A 616 -21.33 -18.95 -5.18
CA THR A 616 -22.48 -19.21 -6.09
C THR A 616 -23.44 -20.29 -5.57
N VAL A 617 -22.99 -21.14 -4.65
CA VAL A 617 -23.83 -22.17 -4.01
C VAL A 617 -24.73 -21.60 -2.90
N ARG A 618 -24.69 -20.30 -2.60
CA ARG A 618 -25.53 -19.65 -1.59
C ARG A 618 -27.02 -19.63 -1.98
N SER A 619 -27.88 -19.45 -1.01
CA SER A 619 -29.33 -19.35 -1.21
C SER A 619 -29.85 -17.92 -1.11
N HIS A 620 -29.07 -17.01 -0.51
CA HIS A 620 -29.34 -15.57 -0.40
C HIS A 620 -28.01 -14.80 -0.23
N ASP A 621 -28.03 -13.48 -0.32
CA ASP A 621 -26.83 -12.66 -0.48
C ASP A 621 -26.24 -12.14 0.83
N THR A 622 -26.94 -12.25 1.94
CA THR A 622 -26.54 -11.71 3.24
C THR A 622 -26.79 -12.70 4.36
N ASN A 623 -26.09 -12.55 5.49
CA ASN A 623 -26.29 -13.34 6.72
C ASN A 623 -26.27 -14.85 6.49
N TYR A 624 -25.19 -15.34 5.89
CA TYR A 624 -24.98 -16.77 5.67
C TYR A 624 -23.55 -17.19 6.02
N ALA A 625 -23.37 -18.51 6.12
CA ALA A 625 -22.04 -19.12 6.10
C ALA A 625 -22.00 -20.29 5.13
N LEU A 626 -20.80 -20.52 4.58
CA LEU A 626 -20.50 -21.67 3.73
C LEU A 626 -19.33 -22.44 4.33
N VAL A 627 -19.44 -23.77 4.28
CA VAL A 627 -18.34 -24.67 4.59
C VAL A 627 -18.20 -25.63 3.44
N PHE A 628 -16.97 -25.83 2.96
CA PHE A 628 -16.61 -26.81 1.94
C PHE A 628 -15.64 -27.81 2.56
N ASP A 629 -15.94 -29.08 2.42
CA ASP A 629 -15.14 -30.20 2.95
C ASP A 629 -14.87 -31.23 1.85
N GLY A 630 -13.67 -31.75 1.78
CA GLY A 630 -13.29 -32.77 0.81
C GLY A 630 -11.77 -32.90 0.68
N PHE A 631 -11.29 -33.09 -0.53
CA PHE A 631 -9.87 -33.31 -0.81
C PHE A 631 -9.36 -32.36 -1.90
N LEU A 632 -8.12 -31.92 -1.70
CA LEU A 632 -7.33 -31.17 -2.67
C LEU A 632 -6.23 -32.09 -3.22
N ASN A 633 -6.18 -32.27 -4.53
CA ASN A 633 -5.15 -33.05 -5.18
C ASN A 633 -3.91 -32.20 -5.47
N ILE A 634 -2.82 -32.50 -4.80
CA ILE A 634 -1.52 -31.83 -4.93
C ILE A 634 -0.70 -32.51 -6.05
N PRO A 635 -0.31 -31.77 -7.11
CA PRO A 635 0.32 -32.40 -8.28
C PRO A 635 1.78 -32.78 -8.05
N ASN A 636 2.53 -32.11 -7.21
CA ASN A 636 3.95 -32.34 -6.98
C ASN A 636 4.30 -32.16 -5.49
N ASP A 637 5.28 -32.93 -5.01
CA ASP A 637 5.89 -32.65 -3.71
C ASP A 637 6.42 -31.21 -3.67
N GLY A 638 6.13 -30.47 -2.60
CA GLY A 638 6.69 -29.13 -2.46
C GLY A 638 5.95 -28.22 -1.49
N GLY A 639 6.41 -26.97 -1.45
CA GLY A 639 5.76 -25.93 -0.70
C GLY A 639 4.70 -25.20 -1.53
N TYR A 640 3.55 -24.98 -0.93
CA TYR A 640 2.42 -24.27 -1.53
C TYR A 640 2.05 -23.06 -0.71
N ASN A 641 1.80 -21.94 -1.39
CA ASN A 641 1.24 -20.72 -0.81
C ASN A 641 -0.23 -20.61 -1.22
N PHE A 642 -1.09 -20.34 -0.26
CA PHE A 642 -2.51 -20.14 -0.47
C PHE A 642 -2.89 -18.70 -0.14
N GLN A 643 -3.80 -18.15 -0.92
CA GLN A 643 -4.36 -16.83 -0.71
C GLN A 643 -5.88 -16.96 -0.65
N LEU A 644 -6.44 -16.66 0.51
CA LEU A 644 -7.87 -16.76 0.81
C LEU A 644 -8.45 -15.35 0.87
N ALA A 645 -9.29 -15.00 -0.08
CA ALA A 645 -10.00 -13.73 -0.11
C ALA A 645 -11.44 -13.91 0.37
N GLY A 646 -11.89 -13.05 1.27
CA GLY A 646 -13.26 -13.05 1.79
C GLY A 646 -13.58 -11.73 2.50
N ARG A 647 -14.88 -11.42 2.65
CA ARG A 647 -15.34 -10.15 3.24
C ARG A 647 -15.49 -10.18 4.76
N ASP A 648 -15.93 -11.27 5.31
CA ASP A 648 -16.04 -11.46 6.75
C ASP A 648 -14.97 -12.45 7.23
N GLU A 649 -15.31 -13.33 8.14
CA GLU A 649 -14.38 -14.33 8.62
C GLU A 649 -14.23 -15.45 7.60
N ALA A 650 -13.00 -15.82 7.25
CA ALA A 650 -12.73 -16.97 6.40
C ALA A 650 -11.55 -17.79 6.95
N LEU A 651 -11.59 -19.11 6.73
CA LEU A 651 -10.63 -20.07 7.24
C LEU A 651 -10.31 -21.10 6.15
N LEU A 652 -9.04 -21.41 6.00
CA LEU A 652 -8.53 -22.56 5.23
C LEU A 652 -7.75 -23.49 6.15
N GLU A 653 -8.16 -24.77 6.15
CA GLU A 653 -7.43 -25.84 6.80
C GLU A 653 -7.06 -26.91 5.77
N ILE A 654 -5.85 -27.46 5.88
CA ILE A 654 -5.36 -28.60 5.12
C ILE A 654 -4.81 -29.62 6.10
N ASP A 655 -5.28 -30.86 6.00
CA ASP A 655 -4.95 -31.96 6.93
C ASP A 655 -5.13 -31.55 8.40
N GLY A 656 -6.21 -30.83 8.68
CA GLY A 656 -6.55 -30.32 10.01
C GLY A 656 -5.61 -29.21 10.54
N LYS A 657 -4.71 -28.68 9.70
CA LYS A 657 -3.88 -27.53 10.07
C LYS A 657 -4.44 -26.26 9.46
N GLN A 658 -4.59 -25.23 10.26
CA GLN A 658 -4.92 -23.90 9.75
C GLN A 658 -3.78 -23.36 8.90
N VAL A 659 -4.08 -23.09 7.63
CA VAL A 659 -3.12 -22.53 6.66
C VAL A 659 -3.31 -21.04 6.50
N ALA A 660 -4.57 -20.60 6.33
CA ALA A 660 -4.89 -19.19 6.21
C ALA A 660 -6.17 -18.88 6.98
N ALA A 661 -6.25 -17.71 7.58
CA ALA A 661 -7.48 -17.21 8.19
C ALA A 661 -7.52 -15.69 8.02
N SER A 662 -8.67 -15.16 7.61
CA SER A 662 -8.85 -13.71 7.56
C SER A 662 -8.81 -13.15 8.99
N PRO A 663 -8.20 -11.97 9.18
CA PRO A 663 -8.32 -11.25 10.43
C PRO A 663 -9.79 -10.96 10.72
N ARG A 664 -10.10 -10.55 11.94
CA ARG A 664 -11.48 -10.20 12.32
C ARG A 664 -12.06 -9.19 11.35
N PRO A 665 -13.36 -9.29 11.02
CA PRO A 665 -13.97 -8.37 10.08
C PRO A 665 -13.79 -6.93 10.53
N TYR A 666 -13.41 -6.13 9.57
CA TYR A 666 -13.28 -4.69 9.72
C TYR A 666 -14.63 -4.05 9.37
N VAL A 667 -15.23 -3.36 10.31
CA VAL A 667 -16.50 -2.64 10.09
C VAL A 667 -16.23 -1.31 9.43
N GLN A 668 -16.88 -1.05 8.32
CA GLN A 668 -16.47 -0.05 7.40
C GLN A 668 -17.43 1.10 7.10
N VAL A 669 -16.90 2.14 6.51
CA VAL A 669 -17.35 3.51 6.46
C VAL A 669 -17.59 3.98 5.01
N CYS A 670 -18.41 3.32 4.22
CA CYS A 670 -18.74 3.86 2.91
C CYS A 670 -20.22 4.23 2.72
N GLY A 671 -20.94 4.49 3.80
CA GLY A 671 -22.39 4.73 3.69
C GLY A 671 -23.19 3.52 3.20
N SER A 672 -22.51 2.42 2.86
CA SER A 672 -23.11 1.14 2.52
C SER A 672 -22.68 0.09 3.53
N PRO A 673 -23.57 -0.74 4.02
CA PRO A 673 -23.20 -1.85 4.88
C PRO A 673 -22.37 -2.85 4.06
N GLY A 674 -21.15 -3.11 4.48
CA GLY A 674 -20.26 -4.06 3.83
C GLY A 674 -18.90 -4.11 4.51
N ASN A 675 -18.33 -5.30 4.57
CA ASN A 675 -16.98 -5.51 5.06
C ASN A 675 -15.99 -5.53 3.89
N ALA A 676 -14.79 -5.05 4.14
CA ALA A 676 -13.70 -5.11 3.18
C ALA A 676 -13.39 -6.55 2.76
N VAL A 677 -13.08 -6.77 1.50
CA VAL A 677 -12.41 -8.01 1.09
C VAL A 677 -11.03 -8.04 1.76
N GLN A 678 -10.74 -9.12 2.43
CA GLN A 678 -9.45 -9.33 3.09
C GLN A 678 -8.74 -10.51 2.43
N LEU A 679 -7.43 -10.36 2.23
CA LEU A 679 -6.59 -11.40 1.69
C LEU A 679 -5.73 -12.01 2.80
N ALA A 680 -6.13 -13.19 3.27
CA ALA A 680 -5.31 -13.97 4.17
C ALA A 680 -4.37 -14.88 3.38
N GLN A 681 -3.13 -14.98 3.82
CA GLN A 681 -2.13 -15.81 3.16
C GLN A 681 -1.50 -16.79 4.14
N GLY A 682 -1.14 -17.97 3.63
CA GLY A 682 -0.40 -18.96 4.38
C GLY A 682 0.26 -19.99 3.50
N SER A 683 1.30 -20.63 4.02
CA SER A 683 2.07 -21.61 3.26
C SER A 683 2.23 -22.92 4.03
N ILE A 684 2.32 -24.02 3.29
CA ILE A 684 2.43 -25.35 3.85
C ILE A 684 3.25 -26.27 2.90
N GLY A 685 4.03 -27.18 3.47
CA GLY A 685 4.71 -28.25 2.72
C GLY A 685 3.82 -29.47 2.57
N LEU A 686 3.61 -29.95 1.33
CA LEU A 686 2.73 -31.06 1.01
C LEU A 686 3.46 -32.07 0.09
N LYS A 687 3.13 -33.35 0.24
CA LYS A 687 3.47 -34.41 -0.71
C LYS A 687 2.46 -34.43 -1.84
N ALA A 688 2.85 -34.95 -3.00
CA ALA A 688 1.91 -35.19 -4.09
C ALA A 688 0.80 -36.18 -3.68
N GLY A 689 -0.42 -35.92 -4.14
CA GLY A 689 -1.61 -36.71 -3.82
C GLY A 689 -2.71 -35.92 -3.16
N ARG A 690 -3.70 -36.60 -2.58
CA ARG A 690 -4.86 -35.94 -1.99
C ARG A 690 -4.62 -35.61 -0.53
N HIS A 691 -5.06 -34.42 -0.14
CA HIS A 691 -5.03 -33.88 1.21
C HIS A 691 -6.42 -33.44 1.61
N THR A 692 -6.81 -33.64 2.85
CA THR A 692 -8.09 -33.11 3.32
C THR A 692 -8.05 -31.58 3.23
N ILE A 693 -9.14 -30.99 2.72
CA ILE A 693 -9.32 -29.56 2.68
C ILE A 693 -10.64 -29.18 3.35
N ARG A 694 -10.58 -28.20 4.21
CA ARG A 694 -11.75 -27.54 4.76
C ARG A 694 -11.64 -26.05 4.56
N ILE A 695 -12.68 -25.45 3.98
CA ILE A 695 -12.79 -24.01 3.77
C ILE A 695 -14.08 -23.56 4.40
N ALA A 696 -14.03 -22.54 5.23
CA ALA A 696 -15.21 -21.97 5.88
C ALA A 696 -15.22 -20.45 5.73
N MET A 697 -16.39 -19.87 5.50
CA MET A 697 -16.56 -18.41 5.41
C MET A 697 -17.90 -17.98 5.98
N THR A 698 -17.95 -16.75 6.48
CA THR A 698 -19.19 -16.06 6.84
C THR A 698 -19.38 -14.84 5.95
N GLN A 699 -20.62 -14.46 5.73
CA GLN A 699 -21.00 -13.29 4.96
C GLN A 699 -22.19 -12.62 5.64
N SER A 700 -21.98 -11.40 6.13
CA SER A 700 -23.06 -10.61 6.79
C SER A 700 -23.71 -9.67 5.78
N LEU A 701 -22.98 -8.71 5.26
CA LEU A 701 -23.44 -7.67 4.33
C LEU A 701 -22.38 -7.41 3.27
N GLY A 702 -22.78 -6.85 2.13
CA GLY A 702 -21.87 -6.48 1.06
C GLY A 702 -21.80 -7.50 -0.08
N GLY A 703 -20.79 -7.42 -0.93
CA GLY A 703 -20.58 -8.32 -2.07
C GLY A 703 -20.35 -9.77 -1.66
N ASN A 704 -20.41 -10.67 -2.64
CA ASN A 704 -20.24 -12.10 -2.42
C ASN A 704 -18.88 -12.60 -2.91
N ASP A 705 -17.84 -11.80 -2.73
CA ASP A 705 -16.50 -12.10 -3.17
C ASP A 705 -15.87 -13.11 -2.22
N PHE A 706 -15.57 -14.27 -2.78
CA PHE A 706 -14.91 -15.35 -2.07
C PHE A 706 -14.05 -16.13 -3.04
N HIS A 707 -12.72 -16.07 -2.85
CA HIS A 707 -11.74 -16.67 -3.75
C HIS A 707 -10.67 -17.42 -2.96
N LEU A 708 -10.22 -18.54 -3.50
CA LEU A 708 -9.08 -19.29 -3.00
C LEU A 708 -8.09 -19.52 -4.13
N TYR A 709 -6.96 -18.82 -4.05
CA TYR A 709 -5.85 -18.98 -4.97
C TYR A 709 -4.77 -19.87 -4.36
N TRP A 710 -4.03 -20.55 -5.20
CA TRP A 710 -2.86 -21.29 -4.81
C TRP A 710 -1.69 -21.02 -5.75
N GLN A 711 -0.46 -21.25 -5.28
CA GLN A 711 0.77 -21.13 -6.05
C GLN A 711 1.86 -21.98 -5.40
N GLY A 712 2.78 -22.58 -6.20
CA GLY A 712 3.98 -23.25 -5.69
C GLY A 712 4.29 -24.55 -6.43
N ALA A 713 5.46 -25.14 -6.18
CA ALA A 713 5.90 -26.41 -6.74
C ALA A 713 5.59 -26.62 -8.24
N GLY A 714 5.70 -25.54 -9.03
CA GLY A 714 5.41 -25.54 -10.48
C GLY A 714 3.97 -25.19 -10.85
N VAL A 715 3.15 -24.79 -9.88
CA VAL A 715 1.80 -24.26 -10.08
C VAL A 715 1.91 -22.73 -10.11
N PRO A 716 1.40 -22.05 -11.17
CA PRO A 716 1.30 -20.58 -11.19
C PRO A 716 0.25 -20.08 -10.18
N LEU A 717 0.21 -18.77 -9.91
CA LEU A 717 -0.89 -18.22 -9.13
C LEU A 717 -2.17 -18.32 -9.95
N GLU A 718 -3.13 -19.09 -9.43
CA GLU A 718 -4.45 -19.27 -10.04
C GLU A 718 -5.47 -19.68 -8.98
N GLU A 719 -6.75 -19.49 -9.24
CA GLU A 719 -7.79 -20.14 -8.44
C GLU A 719 -7.66 -21.67 -8.55
N ILE A 720 -7.96 -22.36 -7.46
CA ILE A 720 -7.86 -23.82 -7.45
C ILE A 720 -8.79 -24.42 -8.51
N PRO A 721 -8.25 -25.11 -9.55
CA PRO A 721 -9.08 -25.67 -10.61
C PRO A 721 -10.02 -26.76 -10.11
N ALA A 722 -11.22 -26.82 -10.67
CA ALA A 722 -12.22 -27.86 -10.32
C ALA A 722 -11.67 -29.29 -10.41
N ALA A 723 -10.74 -29.57 -11.32
CA ALA A 723 -10.12 -30.89 -11.49
C ALA A 723 -9.22 -31.30 -10.31
N MET A 724 -8.85 -30.35 -9.44
CA MET A 724 -8.04 -30.61 -8.25
C MET A 724 -8.88 -30.92 -7.01
N LEU A 725 -10.21 -30.87 -7.12
CA LEU A 725 -11.15 -31.02 -6.00
C LEU A 725 -11.89 -32.36 -6.09
N SER A 726 -11.99 -33.07 -4.97
CA SER A 726 -12.75 -34.33 -4.84
C SER A 726 -13.38 -34.50 -3.46
N HIS A 727 -14.33 -35.44 -3.32
CA HIS A 727 -15.01 -35.78 -2.07
C HIS A 727 -15.22 -37.28 -1.92
#